data_6361bf28badacfd3e9f5a4d4dd21ddfd
#
_entry.id   6361bf28badacfd3e9f5a4d4dd21ddfd
#
_cell.length_a   1.000
_cell.length_b   1.000
_cell.length_c   1.000
_cell.angle_alpha   90.00
_cell.angle_beta   90.00
_cell.angle_gamma   90.00
#
_symmetry.space_group_name_H-M   'P 1'
#
loop_
_entity.id
_entity.type
_entity.pdbx_description
1 polymer ?
#
loop_
_entity_poly.entity_id
_entity_poly.type
_entity_poly.pdbx_seq_one_letter_code
_entity_poly.pdbx_strand_id
1 'polypeptide(L)'
;MKKLFLTVSLIFCLFAVNAQEEYIIDFNNYTLGTQCLKGQDNWSTHYQTASTSQDFDVDYTCDGLLSTDESVAVYYPYGGPGVGRTATRKASDNFNFNFKNGGIIDVELDMHPAWWGVFYGVGFDADGDGNILQGMTDGEGGVYLRVAGSGNDNHPNIVLPNGNEILISNYRQEGWARYKMSFDFAGNNGEGSLTVFVKDFDGTNWSEWTQLSEATALNMGMTPGSGDMRDYQVWDGIFFHCQGGTGGFDNLLVRQMPEGNVQYINMPDVPKQLTINPPYTLEATSTSGLPVSFELISGPATIEGNILTLTGETGKVSLKATQAGNDEWLAAPDVIKTFEVIDHTAYPTEITIRRPYNETNVYLPELKTIVLSTSLQVEHADALHFEEVTATIDGETVELNTIYPDDPENGYYYNYWTPSRYGEHTMTISVTTSGGNVTTESATFNITNEYDNLNIVTFDGDLKCTPTVHSAKGNFAMPTHIGAFNKIMAQYDHNCINGDCDPYDRIGGVKVRNYRGEWMELFRYTTPFGVECEDELDVTDYTSVLQGLVEFELYFESWDGSGYEPTLSFEMTKGDPEFDYVNVEELWFDTYSFGDYANQQPVPTVKYFFSDNTEASKLKLTTTGHNWSSGANNTNNTGNAAEFYEATHNIKIDFVKEYEQHLWRTCNPNPAGCQPQDGTWYYQRSGWCPGSISMVWDFDLTQHIEKGAIDITYEFDPTYLDECHPNHPNCQDGYTCVKCDAPDNPVLRVAGKVLSYSNNVSILTEVPTIVEKDSYNVNIFPNPAKSTLNFSSDYENGKLSVLIINAQGQEVRRFTFAGSRSIDVSDLSSGVYFVKILGNTMQTQKVVIK
;
A
#
# COMPACT_ATOMS: atom_id res chain seq x y z
N MET A 1 74.93 13.53 34.88
CA MET A 1 74.75 12.28 35.62
C MET A 1 73.92 12.56 36.85
N LYS A 2 72.67 12.28 36.83
CA LYS A 2 71.78 11.86 37.96
C LYS A 2 70.40 11.62 37.40
N LYS A 3 69.99 10.36 37.34
CA LYS A 3 68.66 9.90 36.97
C LYS A 3 67.73 10.26 38.12
N LEU A 4 66.69 11.01 37.80
CA LEU A 4 65.56 11.22 38.70
C LEU A 4 64.46 10.18 38.33
N PHE A 5 64.23 9.22 39.22
CA PHE A 5 63.08 8.30 39.10
C PHE A 5 61.81 9.00 39.57
N LEU A 6 60.89 9.21 38.67
CA LEU A 6 59.52 9.66 39.00
C LEU A 6 58.66 8.39 39.17
N THR A 7 58.27 8.09 40.38
CA THR A 7 57.35 6.99 40.72
C THR A 7 55.91 7.52 40.43
N VAL A 8 55.28 7.07 39.36
CA VAL A 8 53.87 7.31 39.12
C VAL A 8 53.11 6.21 39.85
N SER A 9 52.43 6.55 40.93
CA SER A 9 51.45 5.65 41.57
C SER A 9 50.22 5.55 40.66
N LEU A 10 50.08 4.40 39.99
CA LEU A 10 48.84 4.04 39.33
C LEU A 10 47.82 3.69 40.43
N ILE A 11 46.85 4.54 40.65
CA ILE A 11 45.67 4.22 41.42
C ILE A 11 44.80 3.40 40.45
N PHE A 12 44.82 2.08 40.62
CA PHE A 12 43.78 1.19 40.03
C PHE A 12 42.47 1.47 40.78
N CYS A 13 41.60 2.29 40.20
CA CYS A 13 40.17 2.19 40.47
C CYS A 13 39.71 0.84 39.91
N LEU A 14 39.53 -0.13 40.77
CA LEU A 14 38.71 -1.30 40.45
C LEU A 14 37.26 -0.82 40.29
N PHE A 15 36.89 -0.49 39.09
CA PHE A 15 35.48 -0.60 38.72
C PHE A 15 35.21 -2.13 38.65
N ALA A 16 34.37 -2.62 39.53
CA ALA A 16 33.71 -3.87 39.31
C ALA A 16 32.86 -3.72 38.06
N VAL A 17 33.39 -4.09 36.94
CA VAL A 17 32.59 -4.35 35.75
C VAL A 17 31.78 -5.57 36.14
N ASN A 18 30.47 -5.39 36.37
CA ASN A 18 29.55 -6.54 36.42
C ASN A 18 29.73 -7.23 35.08
N ALA A 19 30.22 -8.45 35.09
CA ALA A 19 30.39 -9.20 33.86
C ALA A 19 29.02 -9.36 33.21
N GLN A 20 28.89 -8.89 32.02
CA GLN A 20 27.74 -9.15 31.15
C GLN A 20 27.68 -10.66 30.98
N GLU A 21 26.51 -11.28 31.26
CA GLU A 21 26.32 -12.71 30.99
C GLU A 21 25.96 -12.84 29.49
N GLU A 22 26.82 -13.59 28.75
CA GLU A 22 26.60 -13.83 27.32
C GLU A 22 26.45 -15.36 27.11
N TYR A 23 25.53 -15.69 26.19
CA TYR A 23 25.35 -17.04 25.73
C TYR A 23 25.37 -17.05 24.19
N ILE A 24 26.29 -17.81 23.59
CA ILE A 24 26.53 -17.82 22.13
C ILE A 24 26.36 -19.24 21.61
N ILE A 25 25.59 -19.41 20.54
CA ILE A 25 25.55 -20.63 19.72
C ILE A 25 25.90 -20.23 18.29
N ASP A 26 27.05 -20.66 17.82
CA ASP A 26 27.55 -20.44 16.46
C ASP A 26 27.39 -21.68 15.55
N PHE A 27 26.78 -22.74 16.06
CA PHE A 27 26.59 -24.02 15.40
C PHE A 27 27.88 -24.74 14.93
N ASN A 28 29.05 -24.15 15.08
CA ASN A 28 30.34 -24.67 14.59
C ASN A 28 30.75 -26.02 15.17
N ASN A 29 30.23 -26.35 16.35
CA ASN A 29 30.48 -27.62 17.02
C ASN A 29 29.45 -28.72 16.72
N TYR A 30 28.50 -28.46 15.83
CA TYR A 30 27.43 -29.36 15.52
C TYR A 30 27.86 -30.38 14.45
N THR A 31 27.26 -31.56 14.50
CA THR A 31 27.51 -32.60 13.51
C THR A 31 26.88 -32.24 12.19
N LEU A 32 27.68 -32.20 11.13
CA LEU A 32 27.21 -31.91 9.79
C LEU A 32 26.33 -33.01 9.22
N GLY A 33 25.34 -32.63 8.43
CA GLY A 33 24.50 -33.58 7.71
C GLY A 33 23.05 -33.15 7.63
N THR A 34 22.25 -33.92 6.90
CA THR A 34 20.81 -33.70 6.77
C THR A 34 20.06 -34.20 8.00
N GLN A 35 19.03 -33.45 8.44
CA GLN A 35 18.14 -33.85 9.54
C GLN A 35 18.84 -34.09 10.87
N CYS A 36 19.85 -33.32 11.20
CA CYS A 36 20.74 -33.62 12.30
C CYS A 36 20.70 -32.63 13.48
N LEU A 37 19.91 -31.53 13.41
CA LEU A 37 19.82 -30.57 14.50
C LEU A 37 19.19 -31.18 15.77
N LYS A 38 18.16 -32.00 15.59
CA LYS A 38 17.41 -32.62 16.68
C LYS A 38 18.31 -33.41 17.65
N GLY A 39 18.25 -33.01 18.91
CA GLY A 39 19.05 -33.66 19.97
C GLY A 39 20.50 -33.19 20.05
N GLN A 40 21.00 -32.39 19.16
CA GLN A 40 22.25 -31.67 19.32
C GLN A 40 22.03 -30.50 20.27
N ASP A 41 22.86 -30.36 21.28
CA ASP A 41 22.83 -29.30 22.29
C ASP A 41 21.40 -28.99 22.82
N ASN A 42 20.60 -30.06 23.02
CA ASN A 42 19.22 -30.04 23.53
C ASN A 42 18.18 -29.31 22.64
N TRP A 43 18.42 -29.16 21.33
CA TRP A 43 17.39 -28.70 20.42
C TRP A 43 16.26 -29.70 20.24
N SER A 44 15.03 -29.26 20.38
CA SER A 44 13.81 -30.00 20.01
C SER A 44 13.31 -29.51 18.67
N THR A 45 12.87 -30.41 17.80
CA THR A 45 12.34 -30.03 16.47
C THR A 45 10.94 -30.57 16.26
N HIS A 46 10.04 -29.76 15.72
CA HIS A 46 8.61 -30.03 15.56
C HIS A 46 8.12 -29.70 14.14
N TYR A 47 7.06 -30.40 13.68
CA TYR A 47 6.50 -30.32 12.34
C TYR A 47 5.04 -29.95 12.38
N GLN A 48 4.60 -29.05 11.54
CA GLN A 48 3.19 -28.66 11.39
C GLN A 48 2.27 -29.80 10.87
N THR A 49 2.84 -30.84 10.25
CA THR A 49 2.05 -32.01 9.78
C THR A 49 2.72 -33.32 10.19
N ALA A 50 1.92 -34.27 10.64
CA ALA A 50 2.36 -35.56 11.20
C ALA A 50 3.07 -36.55 10.22
N SER A 51 3.42 -36.12 9.02
CA SER A 51 4.03 -37.02 8.04
C SER A 51 5.36 -36.48 7.56
N THR A 52 6.38 -37.06 8.05
CA THR A 52 7.76 -37.20 7.58
C THR A 52 8.83 -36.65 8.51
N SER A 53 9.83 -37.49 8.68
CA SER A 53 10.99 -37.37 9.53
C SER A 53 12.06 -36.41 9.00
N GLN A 54 11.75 -35.18 8.68
CA GLN A 54 12.79 -34.23 8.26
C GLN A 54 13.01 -33.16 9.33
N ASP A 55 14.25 -32.93 9.67
CA ASP A 55 14.77 -31.97 10.62
C ASP A 55 15.48 -30.82 9.90
N PHE A 56 15.99 -29.85 10.62
CA PHE A 56 16.92 -28.88 10.07
C PHE A 56 18.26 -29.53 9.72
N ASP A 57 18.81 -29.11 8.59
CA ASP A 57 20.14 -29.54 8.17
C ASP A 57 21.21 -28.63 8.81
N VAL A 58 22.38 -29.21 9.12
CA VAL A 58 23.56 -28.45 9.59
C VAL A 58 24.66 -28.60 8.56
N ASP A 59 25.04 -27.51 7.92
CA ASP A 59 26.03 -27.53 6.84
C ASP A 59 26.77 -26.19 6.72
N TYR A 60 27.85 -26.16 5.93
CA TYR A 60 28.57 -24.93 5.58
C TYR A 60 27.81 -24.05 4.57
N THR A 61 26.88 -24.62 3.82
CA THR A 61 26.08 -23.91 2.83
C THR A 61 24.60 -24.29 2.93
N CYS A 62 23.74 -23.35 2.69
CA CYS A 62 22.29 -23.52 2.68
C CYS A 62 21.79 -23.37 1.23
N ASP A 63 21.73 -24.47 0.43
CA ASP A 63 21.37 -24.44 -1.00
C ASP A 63 22.07 -23.30 -1.80
N GLY A 64 23.40 -23.16 -1.59
CA GLY A 64 24.19 -22.08 -2.19
C GLY A 64 24.26 -20.80 -1.37
N LEU A 65 23.63 -20.74 -0.21
CA LEU A 65 23.81 -19.67 0.77
C LEU A 65 25.05 -19.99 1.63
N LEU A 66 25.96 -19.02 1.73
CA LEU A 66 27.11 -19.11 2.65
C LEU A 66 26.66 -18.68 4.03
N SER A 67 27.21 -19.31 5.09
CA SER A 67 27.09 -18.81 6.44
C SER A 67 27.75 -17.42 6.59
N THR A 68 27.40 -16.67 7.63
CA THR A 68 27.83 -15.28 7.79
C THR A 68 29.32 -15.11 8.15
N ASP A 69 29.97 -16.16 8.63
CA ASP A 69 31.37 -16.16 9.08
C ASP A 69 32.22 -17.29 8.47
N GLU A 70 31.77 -17.87 7.35
CA GLU A 70 32.40 -19.04 6.68
C GLU A 70 32.42 -20.30 7.55
N SER A 71 31.59 -20.39 8.60
CA SER A 71 31.46 -21.54 9.48
C SER A 71 30.22 -22.37 9.19
N VAL A 72 29.58 -22.95 10.17
CA VAL A 72 28.38 -23.78 10.02
C VAL A 72 27.11 -22.98 10.24
N ALA A 73 26.18 -23.05 9.29
CA ALA A 73 24.81 -22.53 9.43
C ALA A 73 23.81 -23.68 9.55
N VAL A 74 22.70 -23.43 10.21
CA VAL A 74 21.55 -24.33 10.26
C VAL A 74 20.51 -23.84 9.28
N TYR A 75 20.01 -24.70 8.40
CA TYR A 75 19.03 -24.33 7.41
C TYR A 75 17.96 -25.40 7.17
N TYR A 76 16.88 -24.96 6.56
CA TYR A 76 15.79 -25.82 6.13
C TYR A 76 15.80 -25.94 4.61
N PRO A 77 16.03 -27.16 4.06
CA PRO A 77 15.98 -27.38 2.62
C PRO A 77 14.55 -27.32 2.11
N TYR A 78 14.38 -26.90 0.85
CA TYR A 78 13.12 -26.74 0.18
C TYR A 78 12.17 -27.94 0.33
N GLY A 79 10.96 -27.71 0.85
CA GLY A 79 9.96 -28.74 1.15
C GLY A 79 8.53 -28.42 0.67
N GLY A 80 8.33 -27.46 -0.24
CA GLY A 80 7.01 -27.11 -0.78
C GLY A 80 6.12 -26.29 0.17
N PRO A 81 5.02 -25.68 -0.34
CA PRO A 81 4.13 -24.85 0.44
C PRO A 81 3.37 -25.65 1.52
N GLY A 82 3.21 -25.05 2.69
CA GLY A 82 2.41 -25.59 3.80
C GLY A 82 3.13 -26.60 4.72
N VAL A 83 4.45 -26.75 4.61
CA VAL A 83 5.24 -27.56 5.52
C VAL A 83 6.16 -26.64 6.34
N GLY A 84 5.74 -26.30 7.57
CA GLY A 84 6.57 -25.54 8.50
C GLY A 84 7.34 -26.45 9.47
N ARG A 85 8.50 -25.96 9.96
CA ARG A 85 9.32 -26.62 10.99
C ARG A 85 9.77 -25.62 12.00
N THR A 86 9.70 -26.03 13.26
CA THR A 86 10.12 -25.26 14.42
C THR A 86 11.27 -25.99 15.12
N ALA A 87 12.32 -25.27 15.45
CA ALA A 87 13.35 -25.72 16.38
C ALA A 87 13.29 -24.84 17.62
N THR A 88 13.23 -25.47 18.79
CA THR A 88 13.11 -24.80 20.09
C THR A 88 14.21 -25.24 21.00
N ARG A 89 14.81 -24.34 21.77
CA ARG A 89 15.74 -24.61 22.85
C ARG A 89 15.21 -23.99 24.13
N LYS A 90 15.07 -24.81 25.18
CA LYS A 90 14.54 -24.38 26.47
C LYS A 90 15.62 -23.77 27.34
N ALA A 91 15.28 -22.72 28.06
CA ALA A 91 16.16 -22.04 29.01
C ALA A 91 16.60 -22.94 30.18
N SER A 92 15.87 -24.01 30.47
CA SER A 92 16.24 -25.02 31.48
C SER A 92 17.48 -25.86 31.13
N ASP A 93 17.91 -25.84 29.87
CA ASP A 93 18.91 -26.76 29.32
C ASP A 93 20.31 -26.11 29.22
N ASN A 94 20.79 -25.52 30.29
CA ASN A 94 22.09 -24.84 30.47
C ASN A 94 22.17 -23.41 29.92
N PHE A 95 21.05 -22.71 29.76
CA PHE A 95 21.09 -21.27 29.60
C PHE A 95 21.47 -20.61 30.94
N ASN A 96 22.49 -19.76 30.94
CA ASN A 96 22.85 -18.97 32.10
C ASN A 96 22.00 -17.72 32.29
N PHE A 97 21.04 -17.45 31.41
CA PHE A 97 20.15 -16.29 31.49
C PHE A 97 18.73 -16.75 31.88
N ASN A 98 18.01 -15.83 32.52
CA ASN A 98 16.69 -16.15 33.06
C ASN A 98 15.75 -14.95 32.81
N PHE A 99 14.82 -15.10 31.86
CA PHE A 99 13.78 -14.11 31.65
C PHE A 99 12.99 -13.73 32.91
N LYS A 100 12.86 -14.67 33.86
CA LYS A 100 12.16 -14.46 35.15
C LYS A 100 12.73 -13.32 35.99
N ASN A 101 14.00 -13.03 35.86
CA ASN A 101 14.65 -11.95 36.61
C ASN A 101 14.30 -10.56 36.05
N GLY A 102 13.63 -10.49 34.90
CA GLY A 102 13.34 -9.23 34.23
C GLY A 102 14.61 -8.52 33.74
N GLY A 103 14.57 -7.18 33.77
CA GLY A 103 15.71 -6.38 33.28
C GLY A 103 15.70 -6.28 31.75
N ILE A 104 16.89 -6.17 31.16
CA ILE A 104 17.06 -6.00 29.73
C ILE A 104 17.79 -7.20 29.17
N ILE A 105 17.20 -7.82 28.15
CA ILE A 105 17.79 -8.96 27.47
C ILE A 105 17.81 -8.70 25.98
N ASP A 106 19.00 -8.79 25.40
CA ASP A 106 19.17 -8.76 23.93
C ASP A 106 19.23 -10.19 23.40
N VAL A 107 18.48 -10.47 22.33
CA VAL A 107 18.54 -11.72 21.57
C VAL A 107 18.89 -11.39 20.13
N GLU A 108 20.04 -11.87 19.67
CA GLU A 108 20.54 -11.66 18.31
C GLU A 108 20.55 -12.99 17.55
N LEU A 109 20.21 -12.96 16.26
CA LEU A 109 20.28 -14.12 15.38
C LEU A 109 20.51 -13.68 13.94
N ASP A 110 21.39 -14.38 13.23
CA ASP A 110 21.55 -14.24 11.79
C ASP A 110 20.46 -15.02 11.08
N MET A 111 19.78 -14.39 10.13
CA MET A 111 18.69 -14.97 9.36
C MET A 111 18.89 -14.75 7.87
N HIS A 112 18.61 -15.79 7.07
CA HIS A 112 18.45 -15.68 5.62
C HIS A 112 16.96 -15.90 5.26
N PRO A 113 16.31 -15.03 4.47
CA PRO A 113 14.86 -15.12 4.23
C PRO A 113 14.50 -16.34 3.38
N ALA A 114 13.28 -16.84 3.58
CA ALA A 114 12.68 -17.91 2.78
C ALA A 114 11.37 -17.43 2.17
N TRP A 115 10.95 -18.05 1.06
CA TRP A 115 9.76 -17.65 0.31
C TRP A 115 8.48 -17.52 1.17
N TRP A 116 8.22 -18.51 2.04
CA TRP A 116 7.03 -18.53 2.91
C TRP A 116 7.27 -17.92 4.29
N GLY A 117 8.52 -17.73 4.68
CA GLY A 117 8.93 -17.05 5.89
C GLY A 117 9.91 -17.82 6.75
N VAL A 118 10.81 -17.06 7.36
CA VAL A 118 11.65 -17.47 8.48
C VAL A 118 11.27 -16.65 9.70
N PHE A 119 11.34 -17.26 10.87
CA PHE A 119 10.93 -16.67 12.12
C PHE A 119 11.96 -16.97 13.18
N TYR A 120 12.22 -16.06 14.09
CA TYR A 120 12.84 -16.35 15.37
C TYR A 120 12.18 -15.58 16.49
N GLY A 121 12.24 -16.12 17.68
CA GLY A 121 11.59 -15.47 18.81
C GLY A 121 11.89 -16.13 20.14
N VAL A 122 11.23 -15.59 21.15
CA VAL A 122 11.28 -16.06 22.53
C VAL A 122 9.87 -16.24 23.06
N GLY A 123 9.64 -17.21 23.92
CA GLY A 123 8.29 -17.42 24.42
C GLY A 123 8.14 -18.57 25.41
N PHE A 124 6.90 -18.98 25.55
CA PHE A 124 6.39 -19.95 26.52
C PHE A 124 5.78 -21.15 25.80
N ASP A 125 6.21 -22.34 26.23
CA ASP A 125 5.72 -23.64 25.80
C ASP A 125 4.89 -24.22 26.96
N ALA A 126 3.57 -24.06 26.92
CA ALA A 126 2.67 -24.37 28.04
C ALA A 126 2.47 -25.85 28.26
N ASP A 127 2.44 -26.67 27.21
CA ASP A 127 2.19 -28.11 27.29
C ASP A 127 3.49 -28.95 27.37
N GLY A 128 4.62 -28.31 27.14
CA GLY A 128 5.94 -28.92 27.23
C GLY A 128 6.30 -29.80 26.04
N ASP A 129 5.60 -29.67 24.93
CA ASP A 129 5.85 -30.44 23.70
C ASP A 129 7.08 -29.93 22.94
N GLY A 130 7.56 -28.75 23.26
CA GLY A 130 8.71 -28.08 22.66
C GLY A 130 8.38 -27.24 21.43
N ASN A 131 7.09 -26.94 21.15
CA ASN A 131 6.66 -26.16 19.97
C ASN A 131 5.91 -24.87 20.37
N ILE A 132 6.65 -23.80 20.60
CA ILE A 132 6.13 -22.50 21.05
C ILE A 132 5.15 -21.87 20.06
N LEU A 133 5.18 -22.22 18.76
CA LEU A 133 4.32 -21.62 17.73
C LEU A 133 2.96 -22.32 17.54
N GLN A 134 2.78 -23.53 18.03
CA GLN A 134 1.58 -24.33 17.73
C GLN A 134 0.33 -23.82 18.45
N GLY A 135 0.49 -23.19 19.59
CA GLY A 135 -0.59 -22.89 20.51
C GLY A 135 -0.90 -21.42 20.73
N MET A 136 -0.66 -20.51 19.77
CA MET A 136 -1.01 -19.08 19.94
C MET A 136 -2.48 -18.86 20.34
N THR A 137 -3.37 -19.82 20.08
CA THR A 137 -4.77 -19.82 20.54
C THR A 137 -4.95 -20.40 21.94
N ASP A 138 -3.97 -21.18 22.45
CA ASP A 138 -4.07 -21.97 23.68
C ASP A 138 -3.24 -21.35 24.83
N GLY A 139 -2.69 -20.16 24.64
CA GLY A 139 -1.91 -19.43 25.65
C GLY A 139 -0.40 -19.63 25.54
N GLU A 140 0.05 -20.35 24.55
CA GLU A 140 1.45 -20.47 24.15
C GLU A 140 1.91 -19.35 23.22
N GLY A 141 3.21 -19.18 23.06
CA GLY A 141 3.81 -18.20 22.19
C GLY A 141 4.62 -17.14 22.93
N GLY A 142 4.83 -16.01 22.30
CA GLY A 142 5.66 -14.94 22.85
C GLY A 142 5.87 -13.81 21.85
N VAL A 143 7.11 -13.35 21.72
CA VAL A 143 7.50 -12.36 20.72
C VAL A 143 8.29 -13.05 19.63
N TYR A 144 7.95 -12.79 18.37
CA TYR A 144 8.77 -13.25 17.27
C TYR A 144 8.84 -12.25 16.10
N LEU A 145 9.92 -12.33 15.36
CA LEU A 145 10.18 -11.60 14.14
C LEU A 145 10.09 -12.58 12.97
N ARG A 146 9.34 -12.20 11.95
CA ARG A 146 9.13 -12.97 10.72
C ARG A 146 9.61 -12.17 9.50
N VAL A 147 10.33 -12.83 8.60
CA VAL A 147 10.64 -12.30 7.27
C VAL A 147 10.15 -13.28 6.21
N ALA A 148 9.28 -12.85 5.31
CA ALA A 148 8.66 -13.68 4.28
C ALA A 148 8.74 -13.01 2.90
N GLY A 149 9.17 -13.75 1.89
CA GLY A 149 9.20 -13.29 0.50
C GLY A 149 7.81 -13.24 -0.14
N SER A 150 6.90 -14.17 0.23
CA SER A 150 5.53 -14.15 -0.29
C SER A 150 4.61 -13.34 0.62
N GLY A 151 3.97 -12.32 0.06
CA GLY A 151 2.99 -11.48 0.75
C GLY A 151 3.55 -10.25 1.46
N ASN A 152 4.79 -10.29 1.97
CA ASN A 152 5.44 -9.16 2.66
C ASN A 152 6.70 -8.66 1.94
N ASP A 153 7.04 -9.22 0.81
CA ASP A 153 8.19 -8.83 -0.04
C ASP A 153 9.50 -8.65 0.74
N ASN A 154 9.81 -9.59 1.66
CA ASN A 154 10.95 -9.58 2.59
C ASN A 154 10.96 -8.41 3.60
N HIS A 155 9.85 -7.73 3.81
CA HIS A 155 9.73 -6.81 4.94
C HIS A 155 9.55 -7.59 6.25
N PRO A 156 10.28 -7.24 7.32
CA PRO A 156 10.09 -7.88 8.61
C PRO A 156 8.70 -7.58 9.20
N ASN A 157 8.13 -8.56 9.86
CA ASN A 157 6.90 -8.43 10.64
C ASN A 157 7.16 -8.90 12.07
N ILE A 158 6.79 -8.10 13.06
CA ILE A 158 6.96 -8.40 14.48
C ILE A 158 5.61 -8.75 15.06
N VAL A 159 5.52 -9.88 15.72
CA VAL A 159 4.31 -10.31 16.43
C VAL A 159 4.57 -10.23 17.93
N LEU A 160 3.67 -9.54 18.64
CA LEU A 160 3.75 -9.28 20.08
C LEU A 160 2.80 -10.21 20.86
N PRO A 161 3.05 -10.45 22.16
CA PRO A 161 2.23 -11.34 22.97
C PRO A 161 0.77 -10.90 23.12
N ASN A 162 0.48 -9.62 22.88
CA ASN A 162 -0.88 -9.09 22.89
C ASN A 162 -1.64 -9.30 21.56
N GLY A 163 -1.02 -9.99 20.59
CA GLY A 163 -1.58 -10.27 19.28
C GLY A 163 -1.42 -9.16 18.25
N ASN A 164 -0.76 -8.05 18.58
CA ASN A 164 -0.46 -6.99 17.61
C ASN A 164 0.65 -7.44 16.67
N GLU A 165 0.45 -7.18 15.38
CA GLU A 165 1.44 -7.37 14.33
C GLU A 165 1.91 -6.01 13.79
N ILE A 166 3.22 -5.84 13.63
CA ILE A 166 3.85 -4.61 13.17
C ILE A 166 4.71 -4.94 11.95
N LEU A 167 4.26 -4.50 10.77
CA LEU A 167 5.03 -4.61 9.53
C LEU A 167 6.06 -3.48 9.47
N ILE A 168 7.31 -3.82 9.21
CA ILE A 168 8.41 -2.86 9.04
C ILE A 168 8.51 -2.53 7.54
N SER A 169 7.81 -1.49 7.11
CA SER A 169 7.71 -1.13 5.69
C SER A 169 8.92 -0.37 5.16
N ASN A 170 9.69 0.25 6.05
CA ASN A 170 10.88 1.06 5.71
C ASN A 170 12.20 0.26 5.66
N TYR A 171 12.16 -1.05 5.83
CA TYR A 171 13.31 -1.94 5.68
C TYR A 171 12.93 -3.22 4.95
N ARG A 172 13.76 -3.64 4.00
CA ARG A 172 13.62 -4.87 3.22
C ARG A 172 14.90 -5.70 3.30
N GLN A 173 14.78 -6.96 3.66
CA GLN A 173 15.93 -7.86 3.73
C GLN A 173 16.21 -8.49 2.36
N GLU A 174 17.45 -8.39 1.86
CA GLU A 174 17.84 -8.95 0.56
C GLU A 174 18.73 -10.21 0.66
N GLY A 175 19.37 -10.45 1.79
CA GLY A 175 20.26 -11.58 2.01
C GLY A 175 20.35 -11.96 3.48
N TRP A 176 21.54 -12.35 3.96
CA TRP A 176 21.76 -12.53 5.38
C TRP A 176 21.65 -11.18 6.12
N ALA A 177 20.88 -11.19 7.19
CA ALA A 177 20.78 -10.06 8.12
C ALA A 177 20.84 -10.56 9.55
N ARG A 178 21.52 -9.80 10.43
CA ARG A 178 21.50 -10.05 11.87
C ARG A 178 20.46 -9.14 12.50
N TYR A 179 19.48 -9.73 13.14
CA TYR A 179 18.50 -9.01 13.95
C TYR A 179 18.88 -9.07 15.42
N LYS A 180 18.63 -7.98 16.12
CA LYS A 180 18.68 -7.90 17.56
C LYS A 180 17.33 -7.46 18.10
N MET A 181 16.68 -8.32 18.86
CA MET A 181 15.50 -7.98 19.68
C MET A 181 15.98 -7.61 21.08
N SER A 182 15.77 -6.38 21.47
CA SER A 182 16.12 -5.85 22.81
C SER A 182 14.85 -5.72 23.63
N PHE A 183 14.73 -6.59 24.62
CA PHE A 183 13.60 -6.66 25.56
C PHE A 183 13.90 -5.87 26.82
N ASP A 184 13.09 -4.88 27.15
CA ASP A 184 13.07 -4.21 28.45
C ASP A 184 11.77 -4.55 29.17
N PHE A 185 11.82 -5.51 30.08
CA PHE A 185 10.65 -5.98 30.82
C PHE A 185 10.11 -4.99 31.86
N ALA A 186 10.87 -3.97 32.23
CA ALA A 186 10.41 -2.89 33.09
C ALA A 186 9.78 -1.72 32.30
N GLY A 187 10.01 -1.66 31.00
CA GLY A 187 9.50 -0.63 30.10
C GLY A 187 7.98 -0.52 30.05
N ASN A 188 7.44 0.58 29.55
CA ASN A 188 6.00 0.85 29.42
C ASN A 188 5.21 0.60 30.72
N ASN A 189 5.74 1.07 31.85
CA ASN A 189 5.13 0.89 33.19
C ASN A 189 4.96 -0.58 33.61
N GLY A 190 5.84 -1.47 33.18
CA GLY A 190 5.82 -2.89 33.48
C GLY A 190 5.08 -3.76 32.49
N GLU A 191 4.50 -3.17 31.43
CA GLU A 191 3.93 -3.92 30.30
C GLU A 191 5.01 -4.42 29.30
N GLY A 192 6.28 -4.08 29.55
CA GLY A 192 7.43 -4.43 28.74
C GLY A 192 7.53 -3.64 27.43
N SER A 193 8.76 -3.40 26.97
CA SER A 193 9.02 -2.81 25.67
C SER A 193 10.00 -3.63 24.83
N LEU A 194 9.80 -3.59 23.50
CA LEU A 194 10.67 -4.22 22.52
C LEU A 194 11.21 -3.17 21.56
N THR A 195 12.54 -3.21 21.35
CA THR A 195 13.17 -2.47 20.25
C THR A 195 13.94 -3.44 19.37
N VAL A 196 13.82 -3.27 18.03
CA VAL A 196 14.50 -4.14 17.08
C VAL A 196 15.52 -3.37 16.27
N PHE A 197 16.70 -3.97 16.15
CA PHE A 197 17.82 -3.49 15.34
C PHE A 197 18.14 -4.53 14.27
N VAL A 198 18.70 -4.07 13.16
CA VAL A 198 19.16 -4.92 12.07
C VAL A 198 20.51 -4.44 11.56
N LYS A 199 21.30 -5.36 11.02
CA LYS A 199 22.45 -5.09 10.17
C LYS A 199 22.51 -6.12 9.05
N ASP A 200 22.93 -5.69 7.86
CA ASP A 200 23.00 -6.51 6.66
C ASP A 200 24.41 -7.04 6.43
N PHE A 201 24.50 -8.20 5.82
CA PHE A 201 25.75 -8.83 5.42
C PHE A 201 25.89 -8.77 3.89
N ASP A 202 26.91 -8.10 3.38
CA ASP A 202 27.16 -7.93 1.95
C ASP A 202 27.90 -9.11 1.27
N GLY A 203 28.09 -10.20 1.99
CA GLY A 203 28.89 -11.36 1.60
C GLY A 203 30.34 -11.31 2.07
N THR A 204 30.77 -10.21 2.71
CA THR A 204 32.13 -10.04 3.25
C THR A 204 32.12 -9.31 4.59
N ASN A 205 31.31 -8.28 4.73
CA ASN A 205 31.27 -7.45 5.92
C ASN A 205 29.85 -7.23 6.41
N TRP A 206 29.70 -7.01 7.69
CA TRP A 206 28.47 -6.54 8.32
C TRP A 206 28.36 -5.01 8.20
N SER A 207 27.16 -4.51 7.93
CA SER A 207 26.83 -3.10 8.11
C SER A 207 26.86 -2.73 9.59
N GLU A 208 26.78 -1.43 9.91
CA GLU A 208 26.50 -1.00 11.27
C GLU A 208 25.05 -1.34 11.67
N TRP A 209 24.77 -1.34 12.99
CA TRP A 209 23.41 -1.54 13.48
C TRP A 209 22.48 -0.40 13.07
N THR A 210 21.39 -0.72 12.45
CA THR A 210 20.27 0.19 12.13
C THR A 210 19.08 -0.14 13.02
N GLN A 211 18.57 0.83 13.76
CA GLN A 211 17.33 0.68 14.51
C GLN A 211 16.14 0.78 13.56
N LEU A 212 15.24 -0.16 13.63
CA LEU A 212 14.00 -0.13 12.85
C LEU A 212 13.02 0.86 13.52
N SER A 213 12.76 1.98 12.87
CA SER A 213 11.97 3.09 13.43
C SER A 213 10.55 2.67 13.82
N GLU A 214 9.93 1.79 13.03
CA GLU A 214 8.59 1.23 13.29
C GLU A 214 8.59 0.20 14.44
N ALA A 215 9.77 -0.24 14.90
CA ALA A 215 9.97 -1.19 15.98
C ALA A 215 10.80 -0.61 17.13
N THR A 216 10.50 0.61 17.55
CA THR A 216 11.17 1.31 18.64
C THR A 216 10.26 1.36 19.86
N ALA A 217 10.73 0.80 20.99
CA ALA A 217 10.02 0.79 22.28
C ALA A 217 8.54 0.36 22.17
N LEU A 218 8.28 -0.66 21.35
CA LEU A 218 6.94 -1.22 21.16
C LEU A 218 6.38 -1.76 22.48
N ASN A 219 5.15 -1.40 22.82
CA ASN A 219 4.48 -1.94 23.98
C ASN A 219 4.12 -3.43 23.75
N MET A 220 4.72 -4.34 24.51
CA MET A 220 4.49 -5.78 24.39
C MET A 220 3.16 -6.24 25.01
N GLY A 221 2.51 -5.40 25.84
CA GLY A 221 1.27 -5.75 26.55
C GLY A 221 1.47 -6.90 27.55
N MET A 222 2.64 -6.96 28.18
CA MET A 222 2.96 -7.98 29.17
C MET A 222 2.06 -7.88 30.41
N THR A 223 1.78 -9.03 31.00
CA THR A 223 0.98 -9.15 32.24
C THR A 223 1.70 -10.08 33.21
N PRO A 224 2.73 -9.60 33.90
CA PRO A 224 3.53 -10.44 34.82
C PRO A 224 2.64 -11.12 35.87
N GLY A 225 2.87 -12.43 36.09
CA GLY A 225 2.08 -13.23 37.01
C GLY A 225 0.78 -13.81 36.41
N SER A 226 0.50 -13.60 35.10
CA SER A 226 -0.68 -14.23 34.44
C SER A 226 -0.49 -15.73 34.19
N GLY A 227 0.76 -16.19 34.04
CA GLY A 227 1.09 -17.57 33.75
C GLY A 227 0.80 -17.98 32.29
N ASP A 228 0.58 -17.04 31.40
CA ASP A 228 0.38 -17.27 29.95
C ASP A 228 1.52 -16.59 29.13
N MET A 229 1.43 -16.62 27.79
CA MET A 229 2.45 -16.05 26.90
C MET A 229 2.74 -14.55 27.12
N ARG A 230 1.90 -13.81 27.84
CA ARG A 230 2.12 -12.41 28.21
C ARG A 230 2.88 -12.25 29.52
N ASP A 231 3.25 -13.35 30.14
CA ASP A 231 4.03 -13.37 31.39
C ASP A 231 5.48 -13.77 31.08
N TYR A 232 6.38 -12.81 30.93
CA TYR A 232 7.79 -13.12 30.69
C TYR A 232 8.42 -13.99 31.77
N GLN A 233 7.83 -14.08 32.96
CA GLN A 233 8.31 -14.92 34.05
C GLN A 233 8.14 -16.42 33.79
N VAL A 234 7.28 -16.81 32.83
CA VAL A 234 7.12 -18.20 32.39
C VAL A 234 7.83 -18.48 31.07
N TRP A 235 8.36 -17.47 30.36
CA TRP A 235 9.11 -17.71 29.15
C TRP A 235 10.32 -18.61 29.41
N ASP A 236 10.42 -19.68 28.67
CA ASP A 236 11.36 -20.77 28.92
C ASP A 236 12.12 -21.23 27.66
N GLY A 237 11.93 -20.58 26.51
CA GLY A 237 12.58 -20.99 25.30
C GLY A 237 12.86 -19.90 24.27
N ILE A 238 13.85 -20.19 23.42
CA ILE A 238 14.13 -19.48 22.18
C ILE A 238 13.82 -20.45 21.04
N PHE A 239 13.23 -19.95 19.98
CA PHE A 239 12.89 -20.77 18.82
C PHE A 239 13.25 -20.10 17.52
N PHE A 240 13.45 -20.89 16.49
CA PHE A 240 13.39 -20.45 15.09
C PHE A 240 12.51 -21.41 14.28
N HIS A 241 11.90 -20.86 13.23
CA HIS A 241 10.95 -21.58 12.38
C HIS A 241 11.18 -21.22 10.92
N CYS A 242 11.09 -22.19 10.04
CA CYS A 242 11.11 -21.99 8.61
C CYS A 242 9.85 -22.60 7.97
N GLN A 243 9.12 -21.79 7.21
CA GLN A 243 7.87 -22.20 6.56
C GLN A 243 8.07 -22.18 5.03
N GLY A 244 8.48 -23.32 4.48
CA GLY A 244 8.62 -23.52 3.03
C GLY A 244 9.70 -22.66 2.35
N GLY A 245 10.42 -23.23 1.44
CA GLY A 245 11.58 -22.61 0.79
C GLY A 245 12.86 -22.85 1.57
N THR A 246 13.98 -22.34 1.06
CA THR A 246 15.28 -22.45 1.73
C THR A 246 15.50 -21.24 2.62
N GLY A 247 15.63 -21.45 3.92
CA GLY A 247 15.92 -20.42 4.91
C GLY A 247 17.08 -20.85 5.80
N GLY A 248 17.86 -19.89 6.30
CA GLY A 248 19.05 -20.15 7.13
C GLY A 248 19.06 -19.37 8.42
N PHE A 249 19.73 -19.94 9.45
CA PHE A 249 19.96 -19.36 10.76
C PHE A 249 21.41 -19.57 11.16
N ASP A 250 22.02 -18.60 11.84
CA ASP A 250 23.39 -18.66 12.31
C ASP A 250 23.59 -17.75 13.53
N ASN A 251 24.64 -17.97 14.31
CA ASN A 251 25.13 -17.04 15.36
C ASN A 251 24.06 -16.53 16.34
N LEU A 252 23.36 -17.42 17.04
CA LEU A 252 22.46 -17.04 18.12
C LEU A 252 23.26 -16.50 19.31
N LEU A 253 22.95 -15.28 19.74
CA LEU A 253 23.56 -14.62 20.89
C LEU A 253 22.48 -14.09 21.83
N VAL A 254 22.61 -14.38 23.12
CA VAL A 254 21.75 -13.83 24.17
C VAL A 254 22.62 -13.11 25.20
N ARG A 255 22.22 -11.88 25.55
CA ARG A 255 22.93 -11.03 26.53
C ARG A 255 21.98 -10.52 27.59
N GLN A 256 22.35 -10.64 28.85
CA GLN A 256 21.73 -9.92 29.96
C GLN A 256 22.45 -8.57 30.09
N MET A 257 21.68 -7.48 30.00
CA MET A 257 22.23 -6.14 30.16
C MET A 257 22.34 -5.74 31.65
N PRO A 258 23.28 -4.87 32.03
CA PRO A 258 23.40 -4.37 33.41
C PRO A 258 22.14 -3.59 33.83
N GLU A 259 21.88 -3.50 35.17
CA GLU A 259 20.76 -2.76 35.72
C GLU A 259 20.85 -1.24 35.40
N GLY A 260 19.73 -0.65 34.95
CA GLY A 260 19.57 0.77 34.65
C GLY A 260 18.38 0.96 33.69
N ASN A 261 17.84 2.16 33.62
CA ASN A 261 16.80 2.47 32.63
C ASN A 261 17.42 2.47 31.23
N VAL A 262 16.77 1.77 30.29
CA VAL A 262 17.19 1.79 28.88
C VAL A 262 16.65 3.00 28.19
N GLN A 263 17.44 3.54 27.30
CA GLN A 263 17.01 4.60 26.38
C GLN A 263 17.42 4.28 24.94
N TYR A 264 16.70 4.89 24.02
CA TYR A 264 16.94 4.77 22.58
C TYR A 264 16.98 6.13 21.94
N ILE A 265 17.71 6.23 20.83
CA ILE A 265 17.78 7.45 20.02
C ILE A 265 16.82 7.27 18.85
N ASN A 266 15.92 8.23 18.65
CA ASN A 266 15.15 8.38 17.43
C ASN A 266 15.79 9.49 16.60
N MET A 267 16.36 9.12 15.44
CA MET A 267 16.98 10.03 14.47
C MET A 267 16.28 9.81 13.11
N PRO A 268 15.59 10.83 12.57
CA PRO A 268 15.04 10.78 11.22
C PRO A 268 16.13 10.52 10.19
N ASP A 269 15.73 9.96 9.04
CA ASP A 269 16.64 9.85 7.90
C ASP A 269 17.03 11.23 7.40
N VAL A 270 18.30 11.40 7.06
CA VAL A 270 18.76 12.61 6.40
C VAL A 270 18.52 12.43 4.91
N PRO A 271 17.74 13.31 4.27
CA PRO A 271 17.50 13.20 2.84
C PRO A 271 18.78 13.39 2.04
N LYS A 272 18.81 12.84 0.83
CA LYS A 272 19.89 13.09 -0.14
C LYS A 272 20.14 14.59 -0.29
N GLN A 273 21.40 15.00 -0.38
CA GLN A 273 21.83 16.38 -0.40
C GLN A 273 22.48 16.73 -1.74
N LEU A 274 22.33 17.99 -2.16
CA LEU A 274 23.10 18.56 -3.26
C LEU A 274 24.40 19.18 -2.72
N THR A 275 25.47 19.13 -3.49
CA THR A 275 26.76 19.73 -3.12
C THR A 275 26.69 21.22 -2.72
N ILE A 276 25.61 21.91 -3.13
CA ILE A 276 25.38 23.36 -2.85
C ILE A 276 24.39 23.60 -1.71
N ASN A 277 23.81 22.55 -1.12
CA ASN A 277 22.82 22.76 -0.07
C ASN A 277 23.41 23.52 1.12
N PRO A 278 22.65 24.43 1.75
CA PRO A 278 23.06 25.13 2.95
C PRO A 278 23.28 24.15 4.11
N PRO A 279 23.94 24.59 5.19
CA PRO A 279 24.09 23.76 6.37
C PRO A 279 22.78 23.18 6.86
N TYR A 280 22.76 21.86 7.12
CA TYR A 280 21.60 21.09 7.53
C TYR A 280 21.58 20.90 9.05
N THR A 281 20.45 21.16 9.70
CA THR A 281 20.30 20.92 11.13
C THR A 281 19.90 19.47 11.38
N LEU A 282 20.77 18.70 12.02
CA LEU A 282 20.48 17.33 12.43
C LEU A 282 19.52 17.33 13.62
N GLU A 283 18.52 16.50 13.53
CA GLU A 283 17.52 16.31 14.58
C GLU A 283 17.58 14.87 15.10
N ALA A 284 17.63 14.73 16.41
CA ALA A 284 17.44 13.44 17.08
C ALA A 284 16.95 13.66 18.51
N THR A 285 16.16 12.70 18.98
CA THR A 285 15.65 12.69 20.36
C THR A 285 16.02 11.37 21.03
N SER A 286 16.24 11.40 22.35
CA SER A 286 16.33 10.17 23.14
C SER A 286 15.03 9.93 23.90
N THR A 287 14.68 8.67 24.15
CA THR A 287 13.49 8.30 24.95
C THR A 287 13.59 8.77 26.41
N SER A 288 14.81 8.99 26.89
CA SER A 288 15.08 9.58 28.22
C SER A 288 14.90 11.09 28.27
N GLY A 289 14.82 11.78 27.11
CA GLY A 289 14.88 13.24 27.01
C GLY A 289 16.28 13.85 27.20
N LEU A 290 17.31 13.02 27.36
CA LEU A 290 18.71 13.48 27.42
C LEU A 290 19.19 13.93 26.04
N PRO A 291 20.10 14.92 25.95
CA PRO A 291 20.55 15.47 24.69
C PRO A 291 21.38 14.44 23.90
N VAL A 292 21.12 14.37 22.59
CA VAL A 292 21.83 13.52 21.65
C VAL A 292 23.02 14.29 21.06
N SER A 293 24.17 13.63 20.88
CA SER A 293 25.37 14.17 20.26
C SER A 293 25.58 13.51 18.88
N PHE A 294 26.15 14.26 17.94
CA PHE A 294 26.39 13.81 16.58
C PHE A 294 27.90 13.79 16.26
N GLU A 295 28.28 12.76 15.52
CA GLU A 295 29.67 12.59 15.04
C GLU A 295 29.65 12.23 13.55
N LEU A 296 30.57 12.79 12.77
CA LEU A 296 30.77 12.35 11.38
C LEU A 296 31.71 11.12 11.40
N ILE A 297 31.22 10.00 10.88
CA ILE A 297 32.07 8.80 10.69
C ILE A 297 32.90 8.96 9.43
N SER A 298 32.25 9.35 8.32
CA SER A 298 32.93 9.49 7.03
C SER A 298 32.10 10.34 6.05
N GLY A 299 32.75 10.82 4.98
CA GLY A 299 32.11 11.48 3.86
C GLY A 299 32.42 12.97 3.74
N PRO A 300 31.95 13.62 2.68
CA PRO A 300 32.29 15.00 2.33
C PRO A 300 31.49 16.03 3.12
N ALA A 301 31.59 16.00 4.45
CA ALA A 301 30.89 16.91 5.36
C ALA A 301 31.71 17.22 6.59
N THR A 302 31.26 18.21 7.39
CA THR A 302 31.77 18.52 8.73
C THR A 302 30.56 18.70 9.66
N ILE A 303 30.72 18.42 10.95
CA ILE A 303 29.70 18.61 11.97
C ILE A 303 30.21 19.54 13.06
N GLU A 304 29.42 20.55 13.41
CA GLU A 304 29.65 21.40 14.58
C GLU A 304 28.37 21.43 15.43
N GLY A 305 28.40 20.74 16.57
CA GLY A 305 27.19 20.51 17.36
C GLY A 305 26.19 19.61 16.63
N ASN A 306 25.06 20.16 16.23
CA ASN A 306 24.07 19.50 15.39
C ASN A 306 23.96 20.10 13.98
N ILE A 307 24.91 20.91 13.57
CA ILE A 307 24.93 21.50 12.23
C ILE A 307 25.89 20.72 11.35
N LEU A 308 25.32 20.12 10.31
CA LEU A 308 26.06 19.46 9.25
C LEU A 308 26.34 20.45 8.12
N THR A 309 27.59 20.58 7.70
CA THR A 309 28.02 21.43 6.59
C THR A 309 28.74 20.59 5.55
N LEU A 310 28.27 20.65 4.30
CA LEU A 310 28.87 19.91 3.18
C LEU A 310 30.13 20.59 2.72
N THR A 311 31.11 19.82 2.21
CA THR A 311 32.38 20.32 1.68
C THR A 311 32.30 20.80 0.23
N GLY A 312 31.18 20.51 -0.46
CA GLY A 312 31.01 20.73 -1.90
C GLY A 312 31.48 19.55 -2.76
N GLU A 313 31.96 18.48 -2.17
CA GLU A 313 32.33 17.24 -2.88
C GLU A 313 31.19 16.23 -2.81
N THR A 314 31.12 15.31 -3.80
CA THR A 314 30.12 14.22 -3.86
C THR A 314 30.57 13.02 -3.04
N GLY A 315 29.64 12.21 -2.59
CA GLY A 315 29.91 10.93 -1.93
C GLY A 315 28.91 10.58 -0.83
N LYS A 316 29.10 9.39 -0.27
CA LYS A 316 28.29 8.95 0.89
C LYS A 316 28.78 9.62 2.16
N VAL A 317 27.87 10.17 2.95
CA VAL A 317 28.10 10.70 4.30
C VAL A 317 27.51 9.71 5.30
N SER A 318 28.30 9.32 6.29
CA SER A 318 27.87 8.47 7.40
C SER A 318 27.97 9.21 8.71
N LEU A 319 26.87 9.28 9.44
CA LEU A 319 26.68 10.00 10.69
C LEU A 319 26.39 9.03 11.82
N LYS A 320 26.85 9.36 13.00
CA LYS A 320 26.52 8.61 14.22
C LYS A 320 25.90 9.57 15.24
N ALA A 321 24.74 9.17 15.77
CA ALA A 321 24.10 9.80 16.90
C ALA A 321 24.36 8.97 18.16
N THR A 322 24.79 9.63 19.25
CA THR A 322 25.15 8.99 20.51
C THR A 322 24.46 9.64 21.69
N GLN A 323 24.19 8.86 22.74
CA GLN A 323 23.73 9.36 24.02
C GLN A 323 24.36 8.53 25.15
N ALA A 324 25.21 9.13 25.95
CA ALA A 324 26.08 8.43 26.90
C ALA A 324 25.40 7.95 28.20
N GLY A 325 24.10 8.27 28.38
CA GLY A 325 23.40 8.00 29.64
C GLY A 325 23.81 8.94 30.79
N ASN A 326 23.35 8.58 31.97
CA ASN A 326 23.69 9.26 33.23
C ASN A 326 23.51 8.25 34.40
N ASP A 327 23.44 8.72 35.65
CA ASP A 327 23.30 7.83 36.83
C ASP A 327 21.94 7.05 36.85
N GLU A 328 20.96 7.46 36.06
CA GLU A 328 19.61 6.86 36.00
C GLU A 328 19.38 6.07 34.68
N TRP A 329 20.03 6.47 33.62
CA TRP A 329 19.84 5.94 32.28
C TRP A 329 21.15 5.32 31.74
N LEU A 330 21.06 4.10 31.20
CA LEU A 330 22.17 3.50 30.47
C LEU A 330 22.46 4.30 29.18
N ALA A 331 23.66 4.13 28.63
CA ALA A 331 23.99 4.69 27.31
C ALA A 331 23.02 4.11 26.27
N ALA A 332 22.48 4.96 25.39
CA ALA A 332 21.71 4.48 24.27
C ALA A 332 22.60 3.72 23.27
N PRO A 333 22.09 2.71 22.57
CA PRO A 333 22.73 2.19 21.39
C PRO A 333 22.99 3.31 20.38
N ASP A 334 24.17 3.32 19.76
CA ASP A 334 24.51 4.28 18.72
C ASP A 334 23.57 4.11 17.50
N VAL A 335 23.10 5.22 16.94
CA VAL A 335 22.30 5.21 15.70
C VAL A 335 23.14 5.75 14.57
N ILE A 336 23.30 4.96 13.49
CA ILE A 336 24.05 5.36 12.31
C ILE A 336 23.07 5.62 11.17
N LYS A 337 23.21 6.77 10.51
CA LYS A 337 22.46 7.14 9.32
C LYS A 337 23.44 7.48 8.20
N THR A 338 23.09 7.05 7.00
CA THR A 338 23.88 7.29 5.79
C THR A 338 23.02 7.94 4.74
N PHE A 339 23.54 8.98 4.10
CA PHE A 339 22.90 9.64 2.97
C PHE A 339 23.92 9.96 1.88
N GLU A 340 23.46 10.31 0.70
CA GLU A 340 24.31 10.63 -0.44
C GLU A 340 24.36 12.14 -0.69
N VAL A 341 25.54 12.65 -1.05
CA VAL A 341 25.75 14.00 -1.58
C VAL A 341 26.04 13.87 -3.06
N ILE A 342 25.19 14.46 -3.89
CA ILE A 342 25.26 14.39 -5.34
C ILE A 342 25.68 15.73 -5.96
N ASP A 343 26.27 15.67 -7.15
CA ASP A 343 26.62 16.86 -7.92
C ASP A 343 25.33 17.48 -8.51
N HIS A 344 24.98 18.67 -8.05
CA HIS A 344 23.80 19.40 -8.51
C HIS A 344 23.80 19.70 -10.02
N THR A 345 24.97 19.63 -10.70
CA THR A 345 25.10 19.92 -12.14
C THR A 345 25.14 18.68 -13.04
N ALA A 346 25.25 17.49 -12.46
CA ALA A 346 25.54 16.28 -13.23
C ALA A 346 24.28 15.66 -13.89
N TYR A 347 23.09 16.04 -13.46
CA TYR A 347 21.83 15.40 -13.85
C TYR A 347 20.93 16.37 -14.64
N PRO A 348 20.97 16.33 -16.00
CA PRO A 348 20.08 17.14 -16.83
C PRO A 348 18.66 16.63 -16.75
N THR A 349 17.69 17.54 -16.86
CA THR A 349 16.28 17.20 -16.99
C THR A 349 16.00 16.61 -18.38
N GLU A 350 15.35 15.46 -18.43
CA GLU A 350 14.74 14.94 -19.66
C GLU A 350 13.37 15.62 -19.85
N ILE A 351 13.18 16.29 -20.97
CA ILE A 351 11.96 17.02 -21.31
C ILE A 351 11.24 16.28 -22.44
N THR A 352 10.03 15.80 -22.18
CA THR A 352 9.15 15.29 -23.23
C THR A 352 8.02 16.29 -23.47
N ILE A 353 8.03 16.99 -24.60
CA ILE A 353 6.94 17.88 -25.00
C ILE A 353 5.76 17.02 -25.45
N ARG A 354 4.66 17.10 -24.73
CA ARG A 354 3.49 16.24 -24.96
C ARG A 354 2.41 16.91 -25.78
N ARG A 355 2.18 18.21 -25.60
CA ARG A 355 1.06 18.90 -26.24
C ARG A 355 1.36 20.39 -26.47
N PRO A 356 1.35 20.87 -27.71
CA PRO A 356 1.48 20.06 -28.93
C PRO A 356 2.88 19.43 -29.04
N TYR A 357 2.99 18.20 -29.55
CA TYR A 357 4.26 17.54 -29.78
C TYR A 357 4.90 17.98 -31.10
N ASN A 358 6.17 17.66 -31.31
CA ASN A 358 6.93 18.08 -32.47
C ASN A 358 6.37 17.54 -33.80
N GLU A 359 6.35 18.37 -34.84
CA GLU A 359 5.90 18.07 -36.22
C GLU A 359 4.41 17.65 -36.32
N THR A 360 3.57 18.09 -35.41
CA THR A 360 2.13 17.76 -35.40
C THR A 360 1.28 18.90 -36.02
N ASN A 361 0.10 18.51 -36.52
CA ASN A 361 -0.98 19.47 -36.81
C ASN A 361 -1.89 19.60 -35.56
N VAL A 362 -2.28 20.84 -35.29
CA VAL A 362 -3.30 21.24 -34.33
C VAL A 362 -4.55 21.70 -35.07
N TYR A 363 -5.65 20.99 -34.89
CA TYR A 363 -6.88 21.22 -35.67
C TYR A 363 -7.82 22.14 -34.91
N LEU A 364 -7.95 23.38 -35.38
CA LEU A 364 -8.79 24.42 -34.79
C LEU A 364 -9.68 25.03 -35.88
N PRO A 365 -10.98 24.68 -35.99
CA PRO A 365 -11.91 25.35 -36.89
C PRO A 365 -11.93 26.85 -36.67
N GLU A 366 -11.82 27.26 -35.40
CA GLU A 366 -11.64 28.64 -34.93
C GLU A 366 -10.40 28.66 -33.98
N LEU A 367 -9.73 29.83 -33.93
CA LEU A 367 -8.59 29.99 -32.99
C LEU A 367 -9.11 30.00 -31.55
N LYS A 368 -8.99 28.86 -30.87
CA LYS A 368 -9.42 28.63 -29.51
C LYS A 368 -8.24 28.25 -28.64
N THR A 369 -8.42 28.37 -27.32
CA THR A 369 -7.42 28.03 -26.31
C THR A 369 -7.11 26.55 -26.34
N ILE A 370 -5.82 26.17 -26.36
CA ILE A 370 -5.34 24.81 -26.27
C ILE A 370 -4.57 24.60 -24.95
N VAL A 371 -4.41 23.36 -24.56
CA VAL A 371 -3.52 22.98 -23.46
C VAL A 371 -2.09 22.83 -23.98
N LEU A 372 -1.15 23.46 -23.32
CA LEU A 372 0.29 23.19 -23.44
C LEU A 372 0.66 22.19 -22.34
N SER A 373 1.38 21.13 -22.66
CA SER A 373 1.86 20.21 -21.61
C SER A 373 3.19 19.54 -21.95
N THR A 374 3.93 19.25 -20.90
CA THR A 374 5.22 18.53 -20.93
C THR A 374 5.29 17.55 -19.78
N SER A 375 6.08 16.49 -19.94
CA SER A 375 6.50 15.67 -18.81
C SER A 375 8.02 15.76 -18.67
N LEU A 376 8.46 15.82 -17.42
CA LEU A 376 9.83 16.04 -17.01
C LEU A 376 10.29 14.84 -16.20
N GLN A 377 11.54 14.44 -16.40
CA GLN A 377 12.20 13.46 -15.56
C GLN A 377 13.61 13.96 -15.23
N VAL A 378 14.02 13.75 -14.00
CA VAL A 378 15.39 14.03 -13.55
C VAL A 378 15.84 12.88 -12.66
N GLU A 379 17.06 12.42 -12.85
CA GLU A 379 17.66 11.46 -11.95
C GLU A 379 17.79 12.09 -10.56
N HIS A 380 17.51 11.36 -9.51
CA HIS A 380 17.45 11.86 -8.14
C HIS A 380 16.40 12.95 -7.89
N ALA A 381 15.18 12.72 -8.38
CA ALA A 381 14.04 13.62 -8.15
C ALA A 381 13.73 13.84 -6.64
N ASP A 382 14.16 12.92 -5.77
CA ASP A 382 14.14 13.04 -4.32
C ASP A 382 15.02 14.20 -3.75
N ALA A 383 15.96 14.72 -4.56
CA ALA A 383 16.84 15.84 -4.19
C ALA A 383 16.81 17.01 -5.19
N LEU A 384 16.58 16.70 -6.47
CA LEU A 384 16.51 17.69 -7.56
C LEU A 384 15.03 17.88 -7.97
N HIS A 385 14.39 18.93 -7.50
CA HIS A 385 13.02 19.29 -7.88
C HIS A 385 13.01 20.45 -8.88
N PHE A 386 11.89 20.61 -9.59
CA PHE A 386 11.71 21.65 -10.60
C PHE A 386 11.23 22.95 -9.95
N GLU A 387 12.01 24.04 -10.09
CA GLU A 387 11.68 25.36 -9.51
C GLU A 387 10.90 26.24 -10.48
N GLU A 388 11.25 26.17 -11.77
CA GLU A 388 10.59 26.97 -12.80
C GLU A 388 10.45 26.15 -14.08
N VAL A 389 9.24 26.10 -14.61
CA VAL A 389 8.92 25.42 -15.87
C VAL A 389 8.14 26.40 -16.74
N THR A 390 8.69 26.78 -17.88
CA THR A 390 8.09 27.76 -18.78
C THR A 390 8.02 27.26 -20.22
N ALA A 391 7.00 27.71 -20.96
CA ALA A 391 6.87 27.57 -22.41
C ALA A 391 6.98 28.94 -23.07
N THR A 392 7.88 29.09 -24.03
CA THR A 392 7.95 30.28 -24.85
C THR A 392 7.46 29.98 -26.28
N ILE A 393 6.40 30.65 -26.74
CA ILE A 393 5.79 30.47 -28.07
C ILE A 393 5.70 31.82 -28.75
N ASP A 394 6.28 31.97 -29.96
CA ASP A 394 6.25 33.21 -30.75
C ASP A 394 6.69 34.44 -29.94
N GLY A 395 7.54 34.27 -28.92
CA GLY A 395 8.06 35.35 -28.06
C GLY A 395 7.19 35.67 -26.85
N GLU A 396 6.08 34.96 -26.66
CA GLU A 396 5.28 34.98 -25.43
C GLU A 396 5.73 33.87 -24.51
N THR A 397 5.91 34.15 -23.21
CA THR A 397 6.29 33.15 -22.20
C THR A 397 5.11 32.84 -21.29
N VAL A 398 4.80 31.56 -21.15
CA VAL A 398 3.73 31.01 -20.32
C VAL A 398 4.37 30.12 -19.25
N GLU A 399 4.10 30.39 -17.98
CA GLU A 399 4.51 29.55 -16.88
C GLU A 399 3.65 28.25 -16.90
N LEU A 400 4.30 27.09 -16.79
CA LEU A 400 3.62 25.81 -16.70
C LEU A 400 3.55 25.37 -15.24
N ASN A 401 2.41 24.86 -14.83
CA ASN A 401 2.10 24.48 -13.45
C ASN A 401 1.82 22.98 -13.35
N THR A 402 1.95 22.44 -12.15
CA THR A 402 1.54 21.06 -11.81
C THR A 402 0.50 21.08 -10.71
N ILE A 403 -0.38 20.08 -10.68
CA ILE A 403 -1.30 19.85 -9.54
C ILE A 403 -0.66 19.03 -8.43
N TYR A 404 0.56 18.52 -8.67
CA TYR A 404 1.32 17.69 -7.73
C TYR A 404 2.65 18.35 -7.32
N PRO A 405 2.62 19.54 -6.69
CA PRO A 405 3.85 20.28 -6.39
C PRO A 405 4.76 19.55 -5.38
N ASP A 406 4.18 18.67 -4.56
CA ASP A 406 4.90 17.90 -3.53
C ASP A 406 5.29 16.48 -4.00
N ASP A 407 4.98 16.11 -5.24
CA ASP A 407 5.35 14.83 -5.85
C ASP A 407 6.37 15.06 -6.98
N PRO A 408 7.67 15.01 -6.68
CA PRO A 408 8.71 15.26 -7.68
C PRO A 408 8.81 14.17 -8.77
N GLU A 409 8.21 13.01 -8.55
CA GLU A 409 8.17 11.93 -9.53
C GLU A 409 7.05 12.12 -10.56
N ASN A 410 6.01 12.90 -10.22
CA ASN A 410 4.97 13.29 -11.16
C ASN A 410 5.40 14.55 -11.92
N GLY A 411 6.25 14.40 -12.90
CA GLY A 411 6.83 15.50 -13.67
C GLY A 411 5.89 16.14 -14.72
N TYR A 412 4.56 16.08 -14.56
CA TYR A 412 3.62 16.65 -15.53
C TYR A 412 3.33 18.11 -15.22
N TYR A 413 3.59 18.96 -16.24
CA TYR A 413 3.38 20.42 -16.19
C TYR A 413 2.52 20.87 -17.36
N TYR A 414 1.58 21.79 -17.12
CA TYR A 414 0.66 22.27 -18.12
C TYR A 414 0.22 23.72 -17.86
N ASN A 415 -0.27 24.36 -18.89
CA ASN A 415 -1.05 25.60 -18.85
C ASN A 415 -1.85 25.75 -20.15
N TYR A 416 -2.60 26.83 -20.24
CA TYR A 416 -3.46 27.17 -21.38
C TYR A 416 -2.85 28.30 -22.20
N TRP A 417 -2.96 28.22 -23.52
CA TRP A 417 -2.49 29.22 -24.46
C TRP A 417 -3.46 29.37 -25.62
N THR A 418 -3.72 30.62 -26.03
CA THR A 418 -4.62 30.95 -27.16
C THR A 418 -3.80 31.43 -28.34
N PRO A 419 -3.77 30.68 -29.46
CA PRO A 419 -3.04 31.13 -30.65
C PRO A 419 -3.68 32.38 -31.28
N SER A 420 -2.86 33.26 -31.78
CA SER A 420 -3.30 34.47 -32.48
C SER A 420 -3.38 34.34 -34.01
N ARG A 421 -2.87 33.25 -34.56
CA ARG A 421 -2.79 32.98 -36.00
C ARG A 421 -2.80 31.48 -36.32
N TYR A 422 -3.14 31.16 -37.56
CA TYR A 422 -2.86 29.84 -38.15
C TYR A 422 -1.42 29.77 -38.69
N GLY A 423 -0.97 28.55 -39.01
CA GLY A 423 0.34 28.27 -39.57
C GLY A 423 1.32 27.72 -38.54
N GLU A 424 2.58 27.77 -38.89
CA GLU A 424 3.67 27.18 -38.08
C GLU A 424 3.99 28.02 -36.86
N HIS A 425 4.17 27.32 -35.71
CA HIS A 425 4.58 27.84 -34.40
C HIS A 425 5.74 27.01 -33.87
N THR A 426 6.61 27.69 -33.12
CA THR A 426 7.68 26.99 -32.35
C THR A 426 7.50 27.29 -30.87
N MET A 427 7.42 26.22 -30.09
CA MET A 427 7.38 26.26 -28.63
C MET A 427 8.71 25.78 -28.08
N THR A 428 9.29 26.50 -27.12
CA THR A 428 10.45 26.07 -26.36
C THR A 428 10.09 25.94 -24.90
N ILE A 429 10.25 24.74 -24.35
CA ILE A 429 10.12 24.49 -22.91
C ILE A 429 11.48 24.76 -22.25
N SER A 430 11.47 25.50 -21.16
CA SER A 430 12.65 25.75 -20.32
C SER A 430 12.36 25.32 -18.89
N VAL A 431 13.26 24.53 -18.32
CA VAL A 431 13.15 23.97 -16.96
C VAL A 431 14.36 24.35 -16.16
N THR A 432 14.15 24.93 -14.98
CA THR A 432 15.18 25.21 -13.99
C THR A 432 14.99 24.29 -12.78
N THR A 433 16.04 23.55 -12.39
CA THR A 433 16.01 22.69 -11.20
C THR A 433 16.52 23.42 -9.97
N SER A 434 16.27 22.88 -8.76
CA SER A 434 16.82 23.35 -7.48
C SER A 434 18.35 23.34 -7.43
N GLY A 435 19.01 22.57 -8.32
CA GLY A 435 20.45 22.63 -8.58
C GLY A 435 20.89 23.83 -9.40
N GLY A 436 19.95 24.66 -9.92
CA GLY A 436 20.23 25.78 -10.79
C GLY A 436 20.53 25.42 -12.24
N ASN A 437 20.36 24.14 -12.64
CA ASN A 437 20.51 23.72 -14.02
C ASN A 437 19.32 24.18 -14.85
N VAL A 438 19.58 24.69 -16.05
CA VAL A 438 18.58 25.06 -17.04
C VAL A 438 18.69 24.12 -18.22
N THR A 439 17.59 23.40 -18.51
CA THR A 439 17.47 22.52 -19.69
C THR A 439 16.36 23.05 -20.58
N THR A 440 16.55 22.99 -21.90
CA THR A 440 15.53 23.44 -22.87
C THR A 440 15.29 22.38 -23.94
N GLU A 441 14.03 22.25 -24.38
CA GLU A 441 13.63 21.43 -25.51
C GLU A 441 12.62 22.20 -26.39
N SER A 442 12.61 21.97 -27.70
CA SER A 442 11.73 22.71 -28.61
C SER A 442 10.91 21.76 -29.50
N ALA A 443 9.68 22.19 -29.78
CA ALA A 443 8.78 21.55 -30.74
C ALA A 443 8.24 22.58 -31.73
N THR A 444 8.15 22.18 -32.99
CA THR A 444 7.48 22.93 -34.07
C THR A 444 6.18 22.25 -34.44
N PHE A 445 5.09 22.97 -34.52
CA PHE A 445 3.77 22.44 -34.84
C PHE A 445 3.00 23.44 -35.74
N ASN A 446 1.98 22.92 -36.45
CA ASN A 446 1.19 23.74 -37.37
C ASN A 446 -0.25 23.81 -36.93
N ILE A 447 -0.78 25.00 -36.71
CA ILE A 447 -2.20 25.25 -36.42
C ILE A 447 -2.96 25.42 -37.73
N THR A 448 -4.01 24.63 -37.96
CA THR A 448 -4.79 24.62 -39.18
C THR A 448 -6.29 24.46 -38.95
N ASN A 449 -7.10 25.08 -39.79
CA ASN A 449 -8.54 24.84 -39.89
C ASN A 449 -8.91 23.92 -41.08
N GLU A 450 -7.90 23.40 -41.79
CA GLU A 450 -8.08 22.43 -42.87
C GLU A 450 -7.78 21.01 -42.34
N TYR A 451 -8.79 20.15 -42.31
CA TYR A 451 -8.67 18.75 -41.82
C TYR A 451 -9.81 17.89 -42.37
N ASP A 452 -9.64 16.60 -42.34
CA ASP A 452 -10.61 15.57 -42.74
C ASP A 452 -10.85 14.59 -41.54
N ASN A 453 -11.66 13.54 -41.76
CA ASN A 453 -11.74 12.42 -40.83
C ASN A 453 -10.34 11.79 -40.64
N LEU A 454 -10.04 11.36 -39.44
CA LEU A 454 -8.77 10.72 -39.13
C LEU A 454 -8.99 9.28 -38.65
N ASN A 455 -8.05 8.44 -39.02
CA ASN A 455 -7.90 7.12 -38.40
C ASN A 455 -6.50 7.03 -37.79
N ILE A 456 -6.42 6.89 -36.47
CA ILE A 456 -5.17 6.91 -35.72
C ILE A 456 -4.96 5.53 -35.11
N VAL A 457 -3.95 4.83 -35.54
CA VAL A 457 -3.51 3.58 -34.90
C VAL A 457 -2.53 3.96 -33.79
N THR A 458 -2.85 3.56 -32.54
CA THR A 458 -1.95 3.76 -31.39
C THR A 458 -1.02 2.56 -31.25
N PHE A 459 -1.48 1.44 -30.74
CA PHE A 459 -0.66 0.25 -30.68
C PHE A 459 -1.25 -0.87 -31.57
N ASP A 460 -0.34 -1.60 -32.23
CA ASP A 460 -0.63 -2.72 -33.13
C ASP A 460 0.28 -3.90 -32.75
N GLY A 461 -0.01 -4.52 -31.59
CA GLY A 461 0.82 -5.54 -30.96
C GLY A 461 2.13 -5.02 -30.33
N ASP A 462 2.32 -3.69 -30.22
CA ASP A 462 3.51 -3.10 -29.58
C ASP A 462 3.47 -3.26 -28.04
N LEU A 463 2.27 -3.19 -27.47
CA LEU A 463 2.06 -3.43 -26.04
C LEU A 463 1.63 -4.88 -25.82
N LYS A 464 2.33 -5.58 -24.94
CA LYS A 464 2.09 -7.01 -24.67
C LYS A 464 1.96 -7.29 -23.18
N CYS A 465 0.94 -8.08 -22.84
CA CYS A 465 0.81 -8.68 -21.53
C CYS A 465 1.06 -10.19 -21.63
N THR A 466 1.87 -10.73 -20.74
CA THR A 466 2.26 -12.15 -20.71
C THR A 466 2.04 -12.71 -19.30
N PRO A 467 2.13 -14.03 -19.07
CA PRO A 467 2.04 -14.61 -17.73
C PRO A 467 3.04 -14.07 -16.70
N THR A 468 4.06 -13.34 -17.14
CA THR A 468 5.07 -12.71 -16.26
C THR A 468 5.07 -11.19 -16.32
N VAL A 469 4.34 -10.59 -17.25
CA VAL A 469 4.25 -9.12 -17.43
C VAL A 469 2.78 -8.77 -17.65
N HIS A 470 2.10 -8.35 -16.58
CA HIS A 470 0.66 -8.08 -16.59
C HIS A 470 0.30 -6.63 -16.96
N SER A 471 1.30 -5.78 -17.19
CA SER A 471 1.10 -4.39 -17.63
C SER A 471 2.22 -3.96 -18.57
N ALA A 472 1.84 -3.23 -19.63
CA ALA A 472 2.77 -2.64 -20.59
C ALA A 472 2.36 -1.20 -20.89
N LYS A 473 3.34 -0.28 -20.99
CA LYS A 473 3.11 1.15 -21.23
C LYS A 473 3.81 1.62 -22.50
N GLY A 474 3.20 2.60 -23.18
CA GLY A 474 3.76 3.21 -24.36
C GLY A 474 3.20 4.61 -24.61
N ASN A 475 3.98 5.44 -25.31
CA ASN A 475 3.56 6.77 -25.73
C ASN A 475 3.12 6.74 -27.19
N PHE A 476 1.93 7.26 -27.49
CA PHE A 476 1.35 7.25 -28.82
C PHE A 476 0.85 8.63 -29.21
N ALA A 477 1.06 8.99 -30.48
CA ALA A 477 0.71 10.29 -31.02
C ALA A 477 -0.79 10.38 -31.33
N MET A 478 -1.48 11.32 -30.71
CA MET A 478 -2.87 11.68 -30.97
C MET A 478 -2.94 13.13 -31.45
N PRO A 479 -3.87 13.51 -32.34
CA PRO A 479 -3.98 14.89 -32.80
C PRO A 479 -4.43 15.82 -31.67
N THR A 480 -3.83 17.01 -31.58
CA THR A 480 -4.38 18.10 -30.74
C THR A 480 -5.49 18.82 -31.50
N HIS A 481 -6.63 19.00 -30.86
CA HIS A 481 -7.79 19.66 -31.51
C HIS A 481 -8.74 20.30 -30.49
N ILE A 482 -9.49 21.31 -30.92
CA ILE A 482 -10.64 21.87 -30.17
C ILE A 482 -11.74 22.16 -31.19
N GLY A 483 -12.95 21.64 -30.94
CA GLY A 483 -14.10 21.84 -31.79
C GLY A 483 -14.05 21.20 -33.18
N ALA A 484 -13.11 20.28 -33.44
CA ALA A 484 -12.86 19.75 -34.77
C ALA A 484 -13.57 18.44 -35.08
N PHE A 485 -13.79 17.61 -34.07
CA PHE A 485 -14.37 16.24 -34.23
C PHE A 485 -15.58 16.10 -33.34
N ASN A 486 -16.69 15.64 -33.94
CA ASN A 486 -17.94 15.43 -33.20
C ASN A 486 -18.13 13.98 -32.75
N LYS A 487 -17.26 13.07 -33.17
CA LYS A 487 -17.29 11.66 -32.76
C LYS A 487 -15.90 11.05 -32.80
N ILE A 488 -15.56 10.27 -31.75
CA ILE A 488 -14.33 9.49 -31.64
C ILE A 488 -14.72 8.07 -31.25
N MET A 489 -14.47 7.09 -32.15
CA MET A 489 -14.70 5.68 -31.91
C MET A 489 -13.38 4.97 -31.69
N ALA A 490 -13.25 4.27 -30.57
CA ALA A 490 -12.17 3.33 -30.34
C ALA A 490 -12.51 1.97 -30.94
N GLN A 491 -11.62 1.43 -31.78
CA GLN A 491 -11.68 0.08 -32.33
C GLN A 491 -10.62 -0.76 -31.60
N TYR A 492 -11.03 -1.82 -30.95
CA TYR A 492 -10.19 -2.67 -30.14
C TYR A 492 -10.22 -4.13 -30.62
N ASP A 493 -9.08 -4.64 -31.06
CA ASP A 493 -8.91 -6.03 -31.45
C ASP A 493 -8.10 -6.76 -30.38
N HIS A 494 -8.73 -7.71 -29.70
CA HIS A 494 -8.09 -8.50 -28.65
C HIS A 494 -7.39 -9.70 -29.27
N ASN A 495 -6.11 -9.53 -29.58
CA ASN A 495 -5.27 -10.54 -30.20
C ASN A 495 -4.43 -11.27 -29.16
N CYS A 496 -4.21 -12.56 -29.38
CA CYS A 496 -3.34 -13.41 -28.56
C CYS A 496 -1.98 -13.59 -29.20
N ILE A 497 -0.91 -13.60 -28.41
CA ILE A 497 0.45 -13.81 -28.92
C ILE A 497 0.53 -15.20 -29.59
N ASN A 498 0.86 -15.21 -30.88
CA ASN A 498 0.89 -16.42 -31.72
C ASN A 498 -0.46 -17.18 -31.78
N GLY A 499 -1.59 -16.55 -31.49
CA GLY A 499 -2.89 -17.20 -31.43
C GLY A 499 -3.08 -18.16 -30.25
N ASP A 500 -2.19 -18.12 -29.26
CA ASP A 500 -2.22 -18.97 -28.07
C ASP A 500 -2.85 -18.20 -26.89
N CYS A 501 -4.18 -18.16 -26.88
CA CYS A 501 -4.99 -17.43 -25.92
C CYS A 501 -5.06 -18.14 -24.56
N ASP A 502 -5.13 -17.37 -23.47
CA ASP A 502 -5.48 -17.92 -22.14
C ASP A 502 -6.88 -18.56 -22.22
N PRO A 503 -7.07 -19.79 -21.75
CA PRO A 503 -8.35 -20.49 -21.82
C PRO A 503 -9.44 -19.93 -20.87
N TYR A 504 -9.11 -18.97 -20.01
CA TYR A 504 -10.00 -18.40 -19.01
C TYR A 504 -10.30 -16.92 -19.29
N ASP A 505 -11.39 -16.44 -18.73
CA ASP A 505 -11.75 -15.03 -18.70
C ASP A 505 -10.84 -14.28 -17.70
N ARG A 506 -10.06 -13.32 -18.21
CA ARG A 506 -9.12 -12.52 -17.43
C ARG A 506 -9.56 -11.07 -17.42
N ILE A 507 -9.33 -10.41 -16.30
CA ILE A 507 -9.63 -9.00 -16.16
C ILE A 507 -8.47 -8.20 -16.77
N GLY A 508 -8.85 -7.18 -17.53
CA GLY A 508 -7.90 -6.26 -18.13
C GLY A 508 -8.57 -5.00 -18.66
N GLY A 509 -7.82 -4.27 -19.46
CA GLY A 509 -8.31 -3.06 -20.12
C GLY A 509 -7.20 -2.12 -20.53
N VAL A 510 -7.62 -0.92 -20.88
CA VAL A 510 -6.75 0.17 -21.31
C VAL A 510 -6.95 1.37 -20.41
N LYS A 511 -5.83 1.91 -19.89
CA LYS A 511 -5.78 3.20 -19.22
C LYS A 511 -5.06 4.21 -20.08
N VAL A 512 -5.35 5.47 -19.84
CA VAL A 512 -4.68 6.61 -20.46
C VAL A 512 -4.23 7.59 -19.39
N ARG A 513 -3.14 8.29 -19.64
CA ARG A 513 -2.65 9.33 -18.75
C ARG A 513 -3.01 10.71 -19.32
N ASN A 514 -3.71 11.51 -18.54
CA ASN A 514 -4.13 12.84 -18.97
C ASN A 514 -2.95 13.85 -18.95
N TYR A 515 -3.19 15.08 -19.44
CA TYR A 515 -2.17 16.13 -19.51
C TYR A 515 -1.70 16.66 -18.13
N ARG A 516 -2.36 16.28 -17.04
CA ARG A 516 -1.99 16.59 -15.66
C ARG A 516 -1.17 15.48 -15.00
N GLY A 517 -1.00 14.35 -15.67
CA GLY A 517 -0.25 13.20 -15.17
C GLY A 517 -1.09 12.16 -14.42
N GLU A 518 -2.41 12.24 -14.47
CA GLU A 518 -3.31 11.31 -13.81
C GLU A 518 -3.67 10.15 -14.74
N TRP A 519 -3.60 8.92 -14.19
CA TRP A 519 -4.09 7.74 -14.88
C TRP A 519 -5.59 7.60 -14.74
N MET A 520 -6.28 7.23 -15.83
CA MET A 520 -7.70 6.89 -15.83
C MET A 520 -7.99 5.70 -16.72
N GLU A 521 -8.96 4.91 -16.35
CA GLU A 521 -9.43 3.79 -17.19
C GLU A 521 -10.18 4.35 -18.41
N LEU A 522 -9.68 4.07 -19.62
CA LEU A 522 -10.40 4.39 -20.85
C LEU A 522 -11.57 3.42 -21.04
N PHE A 523 -11.27 2.12 -20.93
CA PHE A 523 -12.27 1.05 -20.87
C PHE A 523 -11.72 -0.18 -20.15
N ARG A 524 -12.64 -0.96 -19.60
CA ARG A 524 -12.39 -2.27 -19.01
C ARG A 524 -12.83 -3.36 -19.97
N TYR A 525 -12.03 -4.41 -20.08
CA TYR A 525 -12.30 -5.55 -20.93
C TYR A 525 -12.07 -6.83 -20.14
N THR A 526 -12.93 -7.83 -20.33
CA THR A 526 -12.67 -9.17 -19.82
C THR A 526 -12.43 -10.08 -20.99
N THR A 527 -11.30 -10.81 -20.97
CA THR A 527 -10.87 -11.62 -22.11
C THR A 527 -11.88 -12.74 -22.40
N PRO A 528 -12.05 -13.12 -23.67
CA PRO A 528 -12.85 -14.28 -24.03
C PRO A 528 -12.12 -15.59 -23.68
N PHE A 529 -12.89 -16.66 -23.52
CA PHE A 529 -12.35 -18.00 -23.25
C PHE A 529 -11.66 -18.57 -24.49
N GLY A 530 -10.33 -18.44 -24.56
CA GLY A 530 -9.48 -19.12 -25.54
C GLY A 530 -9.63 -18.68 -27.01
N VAL A 531 -10.21 -17.51 -27.28
CA VAL A 531 -10.41 -16.98 -28.63
C VAL A 531 -10.02 -15.51 -28.73
N GLU A 532 -9.79 -15.02 -29.94
CA GLU A 532 -9.59 -13.60 -30.26
C GLU A 532 -10.92 -12.93 -30.57
N CYS A 533 -11.10 -11.66 -30.24
CA CYS A 533 -12.34 -10.92 -30.48
C CYS A 533 -12.10 -9.42 -30.71
N GLU A 534 -13.05 -8.80 -31.39
CA GLU A 534 -13.08 -7.36 -31.67
C GLU A 534 -14.21 -6.71 -30.90
N ASP A 535 -14.06 -5.45 -30.52
CA ASP A 535 -15.14 -4.61 -29.94
C ASP A 535 -14.88 -3.13 -30.25
N GLU A 536 -15.92 -2.31 -30.11
CA GLU A 536 -15.82 -0.88 -30.32
C GLU A 536 -16.47 -0.08 -29.19
N LEU A 537 -15.98 1.13 -28.95
CA LEU A 537 -16.48 2.03 -27.92
C LEU A 537 -16.50 3.48 -28.38
N ASP A 538 -17.60 4.19 -28.14
CA ASP A 538 -17.63 5.66 -28.25
C ASP A 538 -16.86 6.30 -27.10
N VAL A 539 -15.74 6.92 -27.42
CA VAL A 539 -14.84 7.60 -26.48
C VAL A 539 -14.82 9.11 -26.71
N THR A 540 -15.83 9.68 -27.37
CA THR A 540 -15.95 11.12 -27.63
C THR A 540 -15.85 11.94 -26.36
N ASP A 541 -16.38 11.46 -25.27
CA ASP A 541 -16.30 12.06 -23.94
C ASP A 541 -14.85 12.22 -23.42
N TYR A 542 -13.90 11.48 -23.95
CA TYR A 542 -12.49 11.52 -23.56
C TYR A 542 -11.65 12.40 -24.50
N THR A 543 -12.30 13.26 -25.29
CA THR A 543 -11.63 14.11 -26.31
C THR A 543 -10.49 14.96 -25.71
N SER A 544 -10.61 15.44 -24.47
CA SER A 544 -9.55 16.22 -23.81
C SER A 544 -8.36 15.37 -23.37
N VAL A 545 -8.55 14.09 -23.16
CA VAL A 545 -7.50 13.15 -22.70
C VAL A 545 -6.74 12.59 -23.89
N LEU A 546 -7.46 12.28 -24.98
CA LEU A 546 -6.92 11.65 -26.20
C LEU A 546 -6.29 12.68 -27.15
N GLN A 547 -5.33 13.50 -26.66
CA GLN A 547 -4.66 14.54 -27.44
C GLN A 547 -3.18 14.63 -27.09
N GLY A 548 -2.35 14.91 -28.09
CA GLY A 548 -0.92 15.10 -27.94
C GLY A 548 -0.16 13.75 -27.91
N LEU A 549 0.98 13.71 -27.26
CA LEU A 549 1.72 12.48 -27.02
C LEU A 549 1.15 11.83 -25.75
N VAL A 550 0.21 10.89 -25.93
CA VAL A 550 -0.55 10.25 -24.85
C VAL A 550 0.14 8.98 -24.40
N GLU A 551 0.28 8.80 -23.09
CA GLU A 551 0.74 7.55 -22.52
C GLU A 551 -0.43 6.60 -22.26
N PHE A 552 -0.37 5.39 -22.84
CA PHE A 552 -1.33 4.32 -22.63
C PHE A 552 -0.72 3.23 -21.76
N GLU A 553 -1.53 2.61 -20.93
CA GLU A 553 -1.22 1.39 -20.20
C GLU A 553 -2.22 0.30 -20.60
N LEU A 554 -1.70 -0.76 -21.21
CA LEU A 554 -2.40 -2.02 -21.38
C LEU A 554 -2.18 -2.84 -20.12
N TYR A 555 -3.26 -3.34 -19.49
CA TYR A 555 -3.15 -4.22 -18.35
C TYR A 555 -4.06 -5.44 -18.51
N PHE A 556 -3.51 -6.65 -18.37
CA PHE A 556 -4.27 -7.90 -18.39
C PHE A 556 -3.64 -8.90 -17.43
N GLU A 557 -4.45 -9.47 -16.58
CA GLU A 557 -4.08 -10.65 -15.82
C GLU A 557 -4.00 -11.83 -16.82
N SER A 558 -2.84 -12.43 -16.98
CA SER A 558 -2.62 -13.60 -17.82
C SER A 558 -1.79 -14.61 -17.04
N TRP A 559 -2.22 -15.85 -16.98
CA TRP A 559 -1.57 -16.91 -16.22
C TRP A 559 -1.31 -18.15 -17.06
N ASP A 560 -2.03 -18.32 -18.16
CA ASP A 560 -1.92 -19.41 -19.10
C ASP A 560 -1.81 -18.86 -20.55
N GLY A 561 -1.44 -19.70 -21.51
CA GLY A 561 -1.19 -19.28 -22.88
C GLY A 561 0.07 -18.44 -23.03
N SER A 562 0.20 -17.76 -24.18
CA SER A 562 1.36 -16.89 -24.48
C SER A 562 1.14 -15.43 -24.10
N GLY A 563 -0.09 -15.04 -23.77
CA GLY A 563 -0.49 -13.68 -23.44
C GLY A 563 -1.17 -12.93 -24.61
N TYR A 564 -1.24 -11.60 -24.49
CA TYR A 564 -2.03 -10.73 -25.36
C TYR A 564 -1.19 -9.65 -26.02
N GLU A 565 -1.48 -9.37 -27.29
CA GLU A 565 -0.86 -8.32 -28.11
C GLU A 565 -1.95 -7.57 -28.92
N PRO A 566 -2.85 -6.82 -28.25
CA PRO A 566 -3.99 -6.22 -28.90
C PRO A 566 -3.62 -5.05 -29.82
N THR A 567 -4.58 -4.70 -30.69
CA THR A 567 -4.56 -3.46 -31.49
C THR A 567 -5.59 -2.48 -30.96
N LEU A 568 -5.24 -1.19 -30.92
CA LEU A 568 -6.15 -0.09 -30.60
C LEU A 568 -5.99 1.02 -31.62
N SER A 569 -7.11 1.41 -32.25
CA SER A 569 -7.18 2.56 -33.15
C SER A 569 -8.39 3.44 -32.86
N PHE A 570 -8.34 4.68 -33.36
CA PHE A 570 -9.37 5.68 -33.14
C PHE A 570 -9.83 6.26 -34.48
N GLU A 571 -11.12 6.13 -34.75
CA GLU A 571 -11.77 6.81 -35.87
C GLU A 571 -12.35 8.14 -35.39
N MET A 572 -11.82 9.25 -35.87
CA MET A 572 -12.23 10.62 -35.54
C MET A 572 -13.04 11.20 -36.68
N THR A 573 -14.31 11.45 -36.43
CA THR A 573 -15.24 12.01 -37.46
C THR A 573 -15.23 13.53 -37.37
N LYS A 574 -14.88 14.19 -38.49
CA LYS A 574 -14.94 15.63 -38.62
C LYS A 574 -16.38 16.15 -38.44
N GLY A 575 -16.53 17.19 -37.64
CA GLY A 575 -17.81 17.85 -37.38
C GLY A 575 -17.77 18.70 -36.15
N ASP A 576 -18.77 19.53 -35.97
CA ASP A 576 -18.89 20.43 -34.80
C ASP A 576 -19.40 19.59 -33.60
N PRO A 577 -18.65 19.44 -32.51
CA PRO A 577 -19.14 18.81 -31.31
C PRO A 577 -20.17 19.70 -30.60
N GLU A 578 -20.97 19.11 -29.71
CA GLU A 578 -21.93 19.89 -28.91
C GLU A 578 -21.22 20.86 -27.95
N PHE A 579 -20.07 20.45 -27.42
CA PHE A 579 -19.18 21.23 -26.54
C PHE A 579 -17.75 21.16 -27.03
N ASP A 580 -17.04 22.28 -27.00
CA ASP A 580 -15.64 22.33 -27.43
C ASP A 580 -14.66 21.72 -26.43
N TYR A 581 -14.98 21.79 -25.13
CA TYR A 581 -14.12 21.37 -24.04
C TYR A 581 -14.83 20.37 -23.14
N VAL A 582 -14.09 19.36 -22.72
CA VAL A 582 -14.53 18.36 -21.74
C VAL A 582 -13.44 18.19 -20.68
N ASN A 583 -13.76 18.43 -19.42
CA ASN A 583 -12.91 18.04 -18.30
C ASN A 583 -13.34 16.67 -17.80
N VAL A 584 -12.37 15.80 -17.53
CA VAL A 584 -12.57 14.45 -17.01
C VAL A 584 -11.84 14.34 -15.69
N GLU A 585 -12.60 14.11 -14.60
CA GLU A 585 -12.07 13.96 -13.25
C GLU A 585 -12.40 12.56 -12.72
N GLU A 586 -11.40 11.79 -12.32
CA GLU A 586 -11.62 10.49 -11.70
C GLU A 586 -12.01 10.65 -10.23
N LEU A 587 -13.10 9.99 -9.83
CA LEU A 587 -13.58 9.96 -8.45
C LEU A 587 -13.15 8.67 -7.74
N TRP A 588 -13.29 7.56 -8.44
CA TRP A 588 -13.00 6.23 -7.94
C TRP A 588 -12.32 5.38 -9.02
N PHE A 589 -11.27 4.69 -8.63
CA PHE A 589 -10.64 3.65 -9.44
C PHE A 589 -10.02 2.61 -8.51
N ASP A 590 -10.84 1.69 -8.00
CA ASP A 590 -10.38 0.69 -7.04
C ASP A 590 -11.26 -0.56 -7.05
N THR A 591 -10.83 -1.56 -6.29
CA THR A 591 -11.54 -2.81 -6.03
C THR A 591 -12.06 -2.82 -4.61
N TYR A 592 -13.38 -2.94 -4.46
CA TYR A 592 -14.06 -2.87 -3.16
C TYR A 592 -14.72 -4.19 -2.82
N SER A 593 -14.62 -4.62 -1.55
CA SER A 593 -15.33 -5.80 -1.05
C SER A 593 -16.83 -5.60 -1.15
N PHE A 594 -17.57 -6.65 -1.57
CA PHE A 594 -19.02 -6.61 -1.73
C PHE A 594 -19.69 -7.60 -0.79
N GLY A 595 -20.60 -7.10 0.05
CA GLY A 595 -21.29 -7.91 1.05
C GLY A 595 -20.51 -8.17 2.34
N ASP A 596 -19.44 -7.42 2.57
CA ASP A 596 -18.64 -7.48 3.80
C ASP A 596 -19.45 -7.00 5.01
N TYR A 597 -19.59 -7.86 6.00
CA TYR A 597 -20.29 -7.56 7.27
C TYR A 597 -19.60 -6.48 8.09
N ALA A 598 -18.29 -6.33 7.97
CA ALA A 598 -17.52 -5.32 8.68
C ALA A 598 -17.63 -3.94 8.01
N ASN A 599 -17.77 -3.89 6.68
CA ASN A 599 -17.86 -2.65 5.92
C ASN A 599 -18.74 -2.83 4.66
N GLN A 600 -20.06 -2.67 4.82
CA GLN A 600 -21.01 -2.86 3.72
C GLN A 600 -20.95 -1.75 2.65
N GLN A 601 -20.39 -0.60 2.98
CA GLN A 601 -20.30 0.55 2.09
C GLN A 601 -18.84 1.05 2.04
N PRO A 602 -17.96 0.33 1.32
CA PRO A 602 -16.52 0.63 1.31
C PRO A 602 -16.15 1.80 0.40
N VAL A 603 -17.01 2.17 -0.57
CA VAL A 603 -16.70 3.25 -1.51
C VAL A 603 -16.79 4.59 -0.80
N PRO A 604 -15.74 5.41 -0.82
CA PRO A 604 -15.77 6.71 -0.15
C PRO A 604 -16.72 7.68 -0.88
N THR A 605 -17.37 8.56 -0.12
CA THR A 605 -18.05 9.72 -0.70
C THR A 605 -17.02 10.73 -1.18
N VAL A 606 -17.21 11.28 -2.36
CA VAL A 606 -16.29 12.28 -2.95
C VAL A 606 -17.03 13.60 -3.15
N LYS A 607 -16.41 14.69 -2.69
CA LYS A 607 -16.84 16.04 -3.01
C LYS A 607 -16.26 16.43 -4.36
N TYR A 608 -17.14 16.80 -5.29
CA TYR A 608 -16.78 17.28 -6.62
C TYR A 608 -17.11 18.77 -6.75
N PHE A 609 -16.22 19.52 -7.41
CA PHE A 609 -16.34 20.95 -7.62
C PHE A 609 -16.56 21.23 -9.11
N PHE A 610 -17.66 21.92 -9.44
CA PHE A 610 -17.89 22.38 -10.81
C PHE A 610 -17.08 23.64 -11.09
N SER A 611 -16.42 23.68 -12.24
CA SER A 611 -15.76 24.91 -12.68
C SER A 611 -16.77 25.93 -13.19
N ASP A 612 -16.43 27.21 -13.16
CA ASP A 612 -17.33 28.34 -13.45
C ASP A 612 -17.96 28.31 -14.85
N ASN A 613 -17.29 27.67 -15.84
CA ASN A 613 -17.75 27.60 -17.23
C ASN A 613 -18.49 26.31 -17.57
N THR A 614 -18.79 25.45 -16.61
CA THR A 614 -19.48 24.17 -16.84
C THR A 614 -20.92 24.44 -17.31
N GLU A 615 -21.29 23.91 -18.49
CA GLU A 615 -22.63 24.05 -19.11
C GLU A 615 -23.45 22.76 -18.96
N ALA A 616 -22.78 21.59 -18.98
CA ALA A 616 -23.37 20.29 -18.73
C ALA A 616 -22.40 19.40 -17.97
N SER A 617 -22.92 18.41 -17.22
CA SER A 617 -22.07 17.47 -16.49
C SER A 617 -22.75 16.11 -16.33
N LYS A 618 -21.95 15.04 -16.28
CA LYS A 618 -22.44 13.69 -15.97
C LYS A 618 -21.43 12.87 -15.17
N LEU A 619 -21.95 11.96 -14.39
CA LEU A 619 -21.15 10.86 -13.79
C LEU A 619 -21.16 9.69 -14.78
N LYS A 620 -19.97 9.27 -15.22
CA LYS A 620 -19.75 8.06 -16.01
C LYS A 620 -19.20 6.98 -15.09
N LEU A 621 -19.89 5.83 -14.98
CA LEU A 621 -19.60 4.79 -14.02
C LEU A 621 -19.45 3.44 -14.71
N THR A 622 -18.32 2.77 -14.49
CA THR A 622 -18.07 1.38 -14.86
C THR A 622 -17.94 0.55 -13.60
N THR A 623 -18.82 -0.41 -13.40
CA THR A 623 -18.76 -1.36 -12.27
C THR A 623 -18.79 -2.79 -12.81
N THR A 624 -17.89 -3.64 -12.31
CA THR A 624 -17.85 -5.06 -12.66
C THR A 624 -17.70 -5.91 -11.41
N GLY A 625 -18.56 -6.95 -11.28
CA GLY A 625 -18.50 -7.89 -10.18
C GLY A 625 -17.61 -9.08 -10.48
N HIS A 626 -16.76 -9.46 -9.54
CA HIS A 626 -15.82 -10.56 -9.68
C HIS A 626 -15.78 -11.41 -8.42
N ASN A 627 -15.25 -12.62 -8.58
CA ASN A 627 -15.26 -13.72 -7.65
C ASN A 627 -16.64 -14.30 -7.40
N TRP A 628 -16.67 -15.60 -7.20
CA TRP A 628 -17.85 -16.36 -6.89
C TRP A 628 -17.50 -17.55 -6.00
N SER A 629 -18.48 -18.04 -5.23
CA SER A 629 -18.31 -19.17 -4.35
C SER A 629 -19.46 -20.16 -4.55
N SER A 630 -19.21 -21.45 -4.40
CA SER A 630 -20.22 -22.47 -4.30
C SER A 630 -20.74 -22.54 -2.87
N GLY A 631 -21.88 -21.91 -2.59
CA GLY A 631 -22.47 -21.89 -1.25
C GLY A 631 -23.86 -22.45 -1.18
N ALA A 632 -24.46 -22.44 0.02
CA ALA A 632 -25.81 -22.98 0.28
C ALA A 632 -26.93 -22.30 -0.51
N ASN A 633 -26.71 -21.05 -0.94
CA ASN A 633 -27.65 -20.32 -1.79
C ASN A 633 -27.35 -20.50 -3.28
N ASN A 634 -26.39 -21.33 -3.62
CA ASN A 634 -25.95 -21.58 -4.98
C ASN A 634 -26.88 -22.57 -5.65
N THR A 635 -27.91 -22.09 -6.34
CA THR A 635 -28.82 -22.94 -7.12
C THR A 635 -28.26 -23.27 -8.51
N ASN A 636 -27.22 -22.58 -9.00
CA ASN A 636 -26.65 -22.76 -10.35
C ASN A 636 -25.17 -22.35 -10.45
N ASN A 637 -24.35 -22.58 -9.47
CA ASN A 637 -22.99 -22.03 -9.33
C ASN A 637 -22.93 -20.49 -9.30
N THR A 638 -23.99 -19.82 -8.94
CA THR A 638 -24.15 -18.37 -9.04
C THR A 638 -24.66 -17.72 -7.76
N GLY A 639 -24.82 -18.47 -6.67
CA GLY A 639 -25.24 -17.90 -5.39
C GLY A 639 -24.16 -17.03 -4.78
N ASN A 640 -24.46 -16.13 -3.89
CA ASN A 640 -23.56 -15.33 -3.07
C ASN A 640 -22.24 -14.90 -3.74
N ALA A 641 -22.30 -14.32 -4.94
CA ALA A 641 -21.08 -13.95 -5.65
C ALA A 641 -21.26 -12.64 -6.39
N ALA A 642 -20.29 -11.74 -6.29
CA ALA A 642 -20.36 -10.47 -7.00
C ALA A 642 -20.48 -10.67 -8.51
N GLU A 643 -19.82 -11.68 -9.08
CA GLU A 643 -19.82 -11.94 -10.52
C GLU A 643 -21.20 -12.28 -11.09
N PHE A 644 -21.99 -13.07 -10.35
CA PHE A 644 -23.28 -13.60 -10.82
C PHE A 644 -24.46 -13.13 -9.98
N TYR A 645 -24.30 -12.03 -9.25
CA TYR A 645 -25.37 -11.44 -8.45
C TYR A 645 -25.96 -10.21 -9.15
N GLU A 646 -27.26 -10.27 -9.45
CA GLU A 646 -28.02 -9.15 -10.02
C GLU A 646 -28.33 -8.14 -8.92
N ALA A 647 -27.56 -7.03 -8.87
CA ALA A 647 -27.67 -6.02 -7.84
C ALA A 647 -28.20 -4.69 -8.39
N THR A 648 -28.81 -3.89 -7.51
CA THR A 648 -29.15 -2.50 -7.80
C THR A 648 -28.45 -1.60 -6.78
N HIS A 649 -27.49 -0.83 -7.26
CA HIS A 649 -26.72 0.12 -6.46
C HIS A 649 -27.35 1.51 -6.56
N ASN A 650 -27.12 2.36 -5.54
CA ASN A 650 -27.66 3.71 -5.50
C ASN A 650 -26.57 4.75 -5.72
N ILE A 651 -26.87 5.77 -6.53
CA ILE A 651 -26.07 6.99 -6.60
C ILE A 651 -26.81 8.07 -5.80
N LYS A 652 -26.11 8.65 -4.82
CA LYS A 652 -26.64 9.72 -3.98
C LYS A 652 -25.89 11.00 -4.26
N ILE A 653 -26.62 12.10 -4.40
CA ILE A 653 -26.09 13.46 -4.52
C ILE A 653 -26.48 14.19 -3.25
N ASP A 654 -25.49 14.75 -2.55
CA ASP A 654 -25.67 15.41 -1.24
C ASP A 654 -26.43 14.50 -0.25
N PHE A 655 -26.03 13.19 -0.27
CA PHE A 655 -26.60 12.11 0.53
C PHE A 655 -28.08 11.75 0.23
N VAL A 656 -28.67 12.31 -0.83
CA VAL A 656 -30.02 11.97 -1.31
C VAL A 656 -29.92 11.03 -2.50
N LYS A 657 -30.60 9.89 -2.45
CA LYS A 657 -30.66 8.96 -3.58
C LYS A 657 -31.31 9.64 -4.77
N GLU A 658 -30.61 9.68 -5.90
CA GLU A 658 -31.07 10.31 -7.13
C GLU A 658 -31.15 9.33 -8.29
N TYR A 659 -30.18 8.44 -8.40
CA TYR A 659 -30.12 7.44 -9.46
C TYR A 659 -29.93 6.04 -8.92
N GLU A 660 -30.20 5.05 -9.79
CA GLU A 660 -29.95 3.63 -9.56
C GLU A 660 -29.10 3.08 -10.71
N GLN A 661 -28.13 2.24 -10.35
CA GLN A 661 -27.40 1.41 -11.29
C GLN A 661 -27.90 -0.04 -11.16
N HIS A 662 -28.61 -0.54 -12.17
CA HIS A 662 -28.94 -1.96 -12.25
C HIS A 662 -27.74 -2.70 -12.84
N LEU A 663 -26.97 -3.35 -11.98
CA LEU A 663 -25.72 -4.02 -12.34
C LEU A 663 -25.99 -5.43 -12.85
N TRP A 664 -26.38 -5.54 -14.12
CA TRP A 664 -26.62 -6.82 -14.78
C TRP A 664 -26.44 -6.74 -16.28
N ARG A 665 -25.84 -7.75 -16.89
CA ARG A 665 -25.60 -7.79 -18.34
C ARG A 665 -25.93 -9.16 -18.92
N THR A 666 -26.68 -9.17 -20.02
CA THR A 666 -26.97 -10.38 -20.80
C THR A 666 -25.77 -10.66 -21.72
N CYS A 667 -25.20 -11.88 -21.62
CA CYS A 667 -24.03 -12.27 -22.40
C CYS A 667 -24.34 -13.25 -23.54
N ASN A 668 -25.58 -13.67 -23.70
CA ASN A 668 -26.01 -14.51 -24.84
C ASN A 668 -27.26 -13.89 -25.52
N PRO A 669 -27.17 -13.34 -26.77
CA PRO A 669 -25.93 -13.26 -27.56
C PRO A 669 -24.86 -12.37 -26.92
N ASN A 670 -23.58 -12.63 -27.23
CA ASN A 670 -22.48 -11.80 -26.73
C ASN A 670 -22.59 -10.37 -27.30
N PRO A 671 -22.45 -9.32 -26.49
CA PRO A 671 -22.63 -7.92 -26.91
C PRO A 671 -21.69 -7.46 -28.05
N ALA A 672 -20.46 -7.94 -28.07
CA ALA A 672 -19.47 -7.70 -29.13
C ALA A 672 -19.53 -8.74 -30.26
N GLY A 673 -20.46 -9.68 -30.21
CA GLY A 673 -20.52 -10.76 -31.20
C GLY A 673 -19.45 -11.84 -31.01
N CYS A 674 -18.66 -11.79 -29.94
CA CYS A 674 -17.61 -12.74 -29.61
C CYS A 674 -18.20 -14.09 -29.18
N GLN A 675 -18.55 -14.89 -30.16
CA GLN A 675 -19.17 -16.22 -29.95
C GLN A 675 -19.02 -17.11 -31.18
N PRO A 676 -18.87 -18.46 -31.01
CA PRO A 676 -18.80 -19.15 -29.71
C PRO A 676 -17.46 -18.99 -29.04
N GLN A 677 -17.44 -19.16 -27.73
CA GLN A 677 -16.24 -19.28 -26.90
C GLN A 677 -16.31 -20.59 -26.12
N ASP A 678 -15.18 -21.05 -25.61
CA ASP A 678 -15.19 -22.13 -24.61
C ASP A 678 -15.71 -21.61 -23.24
N GLY A 679 -15.87 -22.48 -22.26
CA GLY A 679 -16.24 -22.08 -20.88
C GLY A 679 -17.67 -21.57 -20.72
N THR A 680 -17.85 -20.68 -19.75
CA THR A 680 -19.17 -20.21 -19.27
C THR A 680 -19.55 -18.83 -19.83
N TRP A 681 -19.07 -18.47 -21.00
CA TRP A 681 -19.26 -17.14 -21.61
C TRP A 681 -20.74 -16.70 -21.70
N TYR A 682 -21.66 -17.63 -21.87
CA TYR A 682 -23.10 -17.39 -22.07
C TYR A 682 -23.86 -17.09 -20.78
N TYR A 683 -23.23 -17.18 -19.60
CA TYR A 683 -23.85 -16.79 -18.34
C TYR A 683 -23.96 -15.27 -18.25
N GLN A 684 -25.08 -14.79 -17.72
CA GLN A 684 -25.26 -13.39 -17.42
C GLN A 684 -24.37 -12.99 -16.22
N ARG A 685 -23.86 -11.77 -16.23
CA ARG A 685 -22.88 -11.31 -15.23
C ARG A 685 -23.11 -9.87 -14.80
N SER A 686 -22.52 -9.52 -13.68
CA SER A 686 -22.58 -8.19 -13.10
C SER A 686 -21.68 -7.20 -13.86
N GLY A 687 -22.26 -6.54 -14.88
CA GLY A 687 -21.65 -5.42 -15.61
C GLY A 687 -20.69 -5.77 -16.75
N TRP A 688 -20.36 -7.03 -17.01
CA TRP A 688 -19.40 -7.44 -18.05
C TRP A 688 -19.81 -8.74 -18.75
N CYS A 689 -19.20 -9.02 -19.90
CA CYS A 689 -19.25 -10.32 -20.56
C CYS A 689 -17.87 -10.67 -21.12
N PRO A 690 -17.46 -11.95 -21.13
CA PRO A 690 -16.19 -12.36 -21.73
C PRO A 690 -16.13 -12.00 -23.21
N GLY A 691 -15.01 -11.38 -23.64
CA GLY A 691 -14.82 -10.94 -25.02
C GLY A 691 -15.62 -9.69 -25.38
N SER A 692 -15.89 -8.80 -24.41
CA SER A 692 -16.58 -7.52 -24.64
C SER A 692 -16.13 -6.44 -23.66
N ILE A 693 -16.09 -5.21 -24.12
CA ILE A 693 -15.90 -4.02 -23.28
C ILE A 693 -17.02 -3.96 -22.25
N SER A 694 -16.67 -3.66 -20.99
CA SER A 694 -17.62 -3.62 -19.86
C SER A 694 -18.65 -2.51 -20.03
N MET A 695 -19.82 -2.70 -19.42
CA MET A 695 -20.89 -1.69 -19.46
C MET A 695 -20.46 -0.39 -18.80
N VAL A 696 -20.93 0.71 -19.36
CA VAL A 696 -20.78 2.06 -18.82
C VAL A 696 -22.18 2.64 -18.58
N TRP A 697 -22.38 3.27 -17.42
CA TRP A 697 -23.60 4.00 -17.07
C TRP A 697 -23.31 5.50 -17.00
N ASP A 698 -24.19 6.29 -17.59
CA ASP A 698 -24.15 7.75 -17.55
C ASP A 698 -25.30 8.29 -16.69
N PHE A 699 -24.99 9.15 -15.74
CA PHE A 699 -25.94 9.82 -14.85
C PHE A 699 -25.81 11.33 -14.96
N ASP A 700 -26.88 12.03 -15.32
CA ASP A 700 -26.88 13.48 -15.58
C ASP A 700 -26.70 14.26 -14.25
N LEU A 701 -25.67 15.11 -14.19
CA LEU A 701 -25.40 16.01 -13.06
C LEU A 701 -25.65 17.47 -13.38
N THR A 702 -26.11 17.80 -14.59
CA THR A 702 -26.26 19.17 -15.11
C THR A 702 -27.10 20.04 -14.18
N GLN A 703 -28.16 19.49 -13.59
CA GLN A 703 -29.05 20.19 -12.67
C GLN A 703 -28.39 20.68 -11.37
N HIS A 704 -27.20 20.16 -11.06
CA HIS A 704 -26.47 20.50 -9.83
C HIS A 704 -25.38 21.56 -10.01
N ILE A 705 -25.07 21.98 -11.25
CA ILE A 705 -23.95 22.88 -11.55
C ILE A 705 -24.06 24.19 -10.77
N GLU A 706 -25.28 24.74 -10.64
CA GLU A 706 -25.50 25.99 -9.90
C GLU A 706 -25.12 25.94 -8.41
N LYS A 707 -24.96 24.74 -7.84
CA LYS A 707 -24.50 24.57 -6.45
C LYS A 707 -23.00 24.86 -6.27
N GLY A 708 -22.22 24.83 -7.35
CA GLY A 708 -20.76 24.95 -7.38
C GLY A 708 -20.03 23.70 -6.90
N ALA A 709 -20.58 22.93 -5.94
CA ALA A 709 -20.04 21.65 -5.49
C ALA A 709 -21.15 20.70 -5.04
N ILE A 710 -20.87 19.39 -5.12
CA ILE A 710 -21.78 18.32 -4.69
C ILE A 710 -20.98 17.19 -4.00
N ASP A 711 -21.61 16.49 -3.06
CA ASP A 711 -21.10 15.25 -2.50
C ASP A 711 -21.71 14.06 -3.26
N ILE A 712 -20.85 13.23 -3.89
CA ILE A 712 -21.27 12.07 -4.67
C ILE A 712 -20.96 10.80 -3.88
N THR A 713 -22.00 10.00 -3.60
CA THR A 713 -21.87 8.71 -2.91
C THR A 713 -22.34 7.59 -3.81
N TYR A 714 -21.52 6.56 -4.01
CA TYR A 714 -21.92 5.32 -4.63
C TYR A 714 -22.17 4.28 -3.54
N GLU A 715 -23.45 3.99 -3.30
CA GLU A 715 -23.90 3.06 -2.27
C GLU A 715 -24.19 1.69 -2.92
N PHE A 716 -23.44 0.66 -2.51
CA PHE A 716 -23.72 -0.70 -2.92
C PHE A 716 -25.10 -1.16 -2.44
N ASP A 717 -25.66 -2.16 -3.12
CA ASP A 717 -26.97 -2.71 -2.76
C ASP A 717 -27.04 -2.96 -1.24
N PRO A 718 -27.83 -2.16 -0.50
CA PRO A 718 -27.86 -2.25 0.96
C PRO A 718 -28.54 -3.51 1.48
N THR A 719 -29.15 -4.30 0.59
CA THR A 719 -29.84 -5.55 0.94
C THR A 719 -28.95 -6.77 0.78
N TYR A 720 -27.81 -6.63 0.07
CA TYR A 720 -26.89 -7.74 -0.14
C TYR A 720 -25.99 -7.98 1.07
N LEU A 721 -25.96 -9.21 1.51
CA LEU A 721 -25.02 -9.72 2.51
C LEU A 721 -24.52 -11.08 2.03
N ASP A 722 -23.21 -11.26 1.98
CA ASP A 722 -22.62 -12.49 1.54
C ASP A 722 -22.48 -13.51 2.69
N GLU A 723 -23.25 -14.60 2.66
CA GLU A 723 -23.18 -15.65 3.69
C GLU A 723 -21.85 -16.44 3.68
N CYS A 724 -21.09 -16.35 2.59
CA CYS A 724 -19.77 -17.00 2.45
C CYS A 724 -18.59 -16.03 2.65
N HIS A 725 -18.87 -14.75 2.94
CA HIS A 725 -17.82 -13.77 3.21
C HIS A 725 -16.99 -14.18 4.45
N PRO A 726 -15.65 -14.03 4.43
CA PRO A 726 -14.80 -14.39 5.57
C PRO A 726 -15.22 -13.75 6.91
N ASN A 727 -15.77 -12.53 6.88
CA ASN A 727 -16.28 -11.80 8.05
C ASN A 727 -17.72 -12.19 8.46
N HIS A 728 -18.35 -13.16 7.79
CA HIS A 728 -19.68 -13.61 8.18
C HIS A 728 -19.63 -14.32 9.54
N PRO A 729 -20.60 -14.10 10.46
CA PRO A 729 -20.61 -14.70 11.79
C PRO A 729 -20.59 -16.23 11.82
N ASN A 730 -20.98 -16.89 10.73
CA ASN A 730 -20.94 -18.34 10.58
C ASN A 730 -19.63 -18.87 10.00
N CYS A 731 -18.69 -17.99 9.64
CA CYS A 731 -17.34 -18.38 9.22
C CYS A 731 -16.45 -18.48 10.46
N GLN A 732 -15.82 -19.65 10.65
CA GLN A 732 -14.88 -19.88 11.74
C GLN A 732 -13.50 -19.45 11.28
N ASP A 733 -12.81 -18.64 12.09
CA ASP A 733 -11.41 -18.21 11.86
C ASP A 733 -11.18 -17.49 10.53
N GLY A 734 -12.22 -16.94 9.91
CA GLY A 734 -12.13 -16.33 8.58
C GLY A 734 -11.80 -17.30 7.44
N TYR A 735 -11.80 -18.62 7.68
CA TYR A 735 -11.42 -19.64 6.70
C TYR A 735 -12.47 -20.74 6.48
N THR A 736 -13.36 -20.96 7.42
CA THR A 736 -14.35 -22.05 7.32
C THR A 736 -15.76 -21.50 7.53
N CYS A 737 -16.51 -21.38 6.44
CA CYS A 737 -17.90 -20.95 6.48
C CYS A 737 -18.82 -22.18 6.52
N VAL A 738 -19.83 -22.13 7.40
CA VAL A 738 -20.86 -23.17 7.44
C VAL A 738 -21.68 -23.07 6.16
N LYS A 739 -21.72 -24.16 5.37
CA LYS A 739 -22.44 -24.30 4.10
C LYS A 739 -21.76 -23.67 2.88
N CYS A 740 -20.54 -23.26 2.97
CA CYS A 740 -19.74 -22.81 1.82
C CYS A 740 -18.55 -23.75 1.66
N ASP A 741 -18.15 -24.02 0.41
CA ASP A 741 -16.98 -24.89 0.12
C ASP A 741 -15.67 -24.25 0.57
N ALA A 742 -15.61 -22.92 0.48
CA ALA A 742 -14.51 -22.09 0.97
C ALA A 742 -15.06 -20.69 1.26
N PRO A 743 -14.44 -19.90 2.14
CA PRO A 743 -14.74 -18.48 2.23
C PRO A 743 -14.36 -17.81 0.90
N ASP A 744 -15.23 -16.93 0.44
CA ASP A 744 -15.00 -16.13 -0.75
C ASP A 744 -15.12 -14.65 -0.41
N ASN A 745 -14.32 -13.82 -1.06
CA ASN A 745 -14.36 -12.37 -0.91
C ASN A 745 -14.83 -11.75 -2.24
N PRO A 746 -16.14 -11.72 -2.50
CA PRO A 746 -16.67 -11.09 -3.71
C PRO A 746 -16.31 -9.61 -3.72
N VAL A 747 -15.97 -9.12 -4.92
CA VAL A 747 -15.53 -7.73 -5.09
C VAL A 747 -16.23 -7.06 -6.25
N LEU A 748 -16.41 -5.75 -6.14
CA LEU A 748 -16.78 -4.87 -7.24
C LEU A 748 -15.58 -4.00 -7.61
N ARG A 749 -15.17 -4.06 -8.87
CA ARG A 749 -14.21 -3.09 -9.42
C ARG A 749 -14.98 -1.89 -9.93
N VAL A 750 -14.70 -0.72 -9.38
CA VAL A 750 -15.41 0.53 -9.66
C VAL A 750 -14.47 1.53 -10.31
N ALA A 751 -14.88 2.07 -11.46
CA ALA A 751 -14.27 3.24 -12.08
C ALA A 751 -15.35 4.30 -12.29
N GLY A 752 -15.27 5.40 -11.57
CA GLY A 752 -16.23 6.50 -11.62
C GLY A 752 -15.55 7.81 -11.97
N LYS A 753 -16.10 8.53 -12.97
CA LYS A 753 -15.56 9.80 -13.46
C LYS A 753 -16.68 10.82 -13.59
N VAL A 754 -16.39 12.06 -13.22
CA VAL A 754 -17.26 13.20 -13.61
C VAL A 754 -16.69 13.86 -14.83
N LEU A 755 -17.57 14.06 -15.82
CA LEU A 755 -17.29 14.80 -17.02
C LEU A 755 -18.02 16.14 -16.97
N SER A 756 -17.31 17.23 -17.21
CA SER A 756 -17.88 18.59 -17.30
C SER A 756 -17.60 19.19 -18.66
N TYR A 757 -18.66 19.66 -19.31
CA TYR A 757 -18.66 20.13 -20.68
C TYR A 757 -18.85 21.64 -20.74
N SER A 758 -18.14 22.32 -21.69
CA SER A 758 -18.24 23.75 -21.87
C SER A 758 -17.83 24.18 -23.28
N ASN A 759 -18.29 25.37 -23.69
CA ASN A 759 -17.85 26.03 -24.94
C ASN A 759 -16.73 27.07 -24.74
N ASN A 760 -16.35 27.30 -23.47
CA ASN A 760 -15.21 28.10 -23.09
C ASN A 760 -14.23 27.26 -22.27
N VAL A 761 -12.93 27.58 -22.34
CA VAL A 761 -11.97 26.90 -21.51
C VAL A 761 -12.39 26.98 -20.04
N SER A 762 -12.42 25.82 -19.42
CA SER A 762 -12.85 25.66 -18.04
C SER A 762 -11.64 25.19 -17.23
N ILE A 763 -11.18 26.05 -16.33
CA ILE A 763 -10.03 25.75 -15.47
C ILE A 763 -10.57 25.17 -14.17
N LEU A 764 -10.15 23.99 -13.84
CA LEU A 764 -10.43 23.39 -12.55
C LEU A 764 -9.71 24.19 -11.46
N THR A 765 -10.46 24.67 -10.50
CA THR A 765 -9.94 25.45 -9.37
C THR A 765 -9.67 24.57 -8.15
N GLU A 766 -10.32 23.42 -8.07
CA GLU A 766 -10.19 22.47 -6.97
C GLU A 766 -10.29 21.03 -7.50
N VAL A 767 -9.48 20.13 -6.97
CA VAL A 767 -9.54 18.70 -7.29
C VAL A 767 -10.61 18.00 -6.43
N PRO A 768 -11.21 16.89 -6.90
CA PRO A 768 -12.13 16.09 -6.10
C PRO A 768 -11.46 15.64 -4.79
N THR A 769 -12.21 15.74 -3.68
CA THR A 769 -11.70 15.36 -2.36
C THR A 769 -12.57 14.31 -1.69
N ILE A 770 -11.95 13.34 -1.02
CA ILE A 770 -12.70 12.39 -0.19
C ILE A 770 -13.35 13.17 0.96
N VAL A 771 -14.66 13.00 1.09
CA VAL A 771 -15.38 13.48 2.26
C VAL A 771 -15.03 12.57 3.42
N GLU A 772 -14.17 13.05 4.33
CA GLU A 772 -13.88 12.30 5.54
C GLU A 772 -15.20 12.00 6.26
N LYS A 773 -15.38 10.74 6.62
CA LYS A 773 -16.51 10.35 7.47
C LYS A 773 -16.32 11.10 8.79
N ASP A 774 -17.18 12.06 9.08
CA ASP A 774 -17.15 12.77 10.37
C ASP A 774 -17.10 11.73 11.49
N SER A 775 -15.99 11.67 12.20
CA SER A 775 -15.89 10.86 13.41
C SER A 775 -16.72 11.55 14.48
N TYR A 776 -17.89 11.05 14.75
CA TYR A 776 -18.71 11.52 15.86
C TYR A 776 -18.68 10.51 17.00
N ASN A 777 -18.70 11.01 18.22
CA ASN A 777 -18.82 10.18 19.40
C ASN A 777 -20.27 10.23 19.92
N VAL A 778 -20.84 9.06 20.17
CA VAL A 778 -22.11 8.96 20.87
C VAL A 778 -21.87 8.27 22.20
N ASN A 779 -22.14 9.01 23.28
CA ASN A 779 -22.13 8.46 24.63
C ASN A 779 -23.52 7.98 24.99
N ILE A 780 -23.63 6.72 25.43
CA ILE A 780 -24.86 6.10 25.86
C ILE A 780 -24.75 5.76 27.36
N PHE A 781 -25.58 6.37 28.19
CA PHE A 781 -25.50 6.20 29.64
C PHE A 781 -26.87 6.35 30.34
N PRO A 782 -27.03 5.74 31.55
CA PRO A 782 -26.12 4.81 32.18
C PRO A 782 -26.12 3.45 31.51
N ASN A 783 -25.01 2.74 31.56
CA ASN A 783 -24.91 1.35 31.12
C ASN A 783 -24.29 0.53 32.28
N PRO A 784 -25.01 -0.36 32.97
CA PRO A 784 -26.40 -0.75 32.76
C PRO A 784 -27.48 0.33 33.07
N ALA A 785 -28.57 0.33 32.28
CA ALA A 785 -29.73 1.19 32.49
C ALA A 785 -30.85 0.47 33.23
N LYS A 786 -31.71 1.22 33.96
CA LYS A 786 -32.92 0.68 34.61
C LYS A 786 -34.22 1.12 33.97
N SER A 787 -34.40 2.43 33.81
CA SER A 787 -35.63 2.99 33.27
C SER A 787 -35.36 4.02 32.17
N THR A 788 -34.19 4.63 32.18
CA THR A 788 -33.86 5.72 31.24
C THR A 788 -32.48 5.45 30.62
N LEU A 789 -32.40 5.67 29.33
CA LEU A 789 -31.16 5.63 28.57
C LEU A 789 -30.96 7.00 27.91
N ASN A 790 -29.82 7.62 28.15
CA ASN A 790 -29.47 8.92 27.61
C ASN A 790 -28.47 8.76 26.47
N PHE A 791 -28.65 9.57 25.44
CA PHE A 791 -27.78 9.68 24.28
C PHE A 791 -27.23 11.10 24.25
N SER A 792 -25.93 11.23 24.00
CA SER A 792 -25.29 12.52 23.81
C SER A 792 -24.26 12.36 22.68
N SER A 793 -24.31 13.28 21.71
CA SER A 793 -23.41 13.25 20.53
C SER A 793 -22.83 14.62 20.30
N ASP A 794 -21.57 14.62 19.81
CA ASP A 794 -20.87 15.78 19.28
C ASP A 794 -21.14 16.00 17.78
N TYR A 795 -22.03 15.20 17.16
CA TYR A 795 -22.39 15.33 15.75
C TYR A 795 -23.14 16.62 15.46
N GLU A 796 -22.49 17.54 14.75
CA GLU A 796 -23.02 18.88 14.44
C GLU A 796 -23.82 18.93 13.13
N ASN A 797 -23.61 17.96 12.22
CA ASN A 797 -24.12 18.00 10.84
C ASN A 797 -25.53 17.40 10.65
N GLY A 798 -26.34 17.30 11.69
CA GLY A 798 -27.72 16.88 11.53
C GLY A 798 -28.27 15.96 12.63
N LYS A 799 -29.18 15.07 12.26
CA LYS A 799 -29.81 14.12 13.18
C LYS A 799 -29.26 12.72 12.98
N LEU A 800 -28.86 12.08 14.07
CA LEU A 800 -28.50 10.66 14.08
C LEU A 800 -29.77 9.79 14.22
N SER A 801 -29.87 8.72 13.45
CA SER A 801 -30.92 7.71 13.59
C SER A 801 -30.44 6.59 14.49
N VAL A 802 -31.24 6.22 15.48
CA VAL A 802 -30.92 5.16 16.45
C VAL A 802 -31.89 4.00 16.31
N LEU A 803 -31.34 2.81 16.30
CA LEU A 803 -32.06 1.54 16.30
C LEU A 803 -31.58 0.71 17.49
N ILE A 804 -32.50 0.32 18.39
CA ILE A 804 -32.22 -0.61 19.48
C ILE A 804 -32.77 -1.97 19.10
N ILE A 805 -31.91 -2.98 19.16
CA ILE A 805 -32.24 -4.38 18.83
C ILE A 805 -31.96 -5.27 20.05
N ASN A 806 -32.80 -6.27 20.25
CA ASN A 806 -32.60 -7.28 21.30
C ASN A 806 -31.54 -8.34 20.88
N ALA A 807 -31.19 -9.25 21.77
CA ALA A 807 -30.22 -10.30 21.50
C ALA A 807 -30.65 -11.30 20.38
N GLN A 808 -31.91 -11.30 19.96
CA GLN A 808 -32.44 -12.08 18.84
C GLN A 808 -32.44 -11.31 17.51
N GLY A 809 -31.87 -10.07 17.49
CA GLY A 809 -31.81 -9.23 16.29
C GLY A 809 -33.10 -8.47 15.96
N GLN A 810 -34.12 -8.51 16.83
CA GLN A 810 -35.40 -7.85 16.60
C GLN A 810 -35.34 -6.39 17.04
N GLU A 811 -35.82 -5.47 16.19
CA GLU A 811 -35.98 -4.07 16.51
C GLU A 811 -36.99 -3.89 17.65
N VAL A 812 -36.57 -3.19 18.72
CA VAL A 812 -37.41 -2.87 19.86
C VAL A 812 -37.67 -1.35 19.99
N ARG A 813 -36.81 -0.50 19.41
CA ARG A 813 -36.97 0.96 19.38
C ARG A 813 -36.27 1.54 18.15
N ARG A 814 -36.88 2.61 17.61
CA ARG A 814 -36.28 3.47 16.60
C ARG A 814 -36.61 4.94 16.89
N PHE A 815 -35.62 5.82 16.76
CA PHE A 815 -35.79 7.27 16.91
C PHE A 815 -34.64 8.04 16.28
N THR A 816 -34.78 9.34 16.14
CA THR A 816 -33.71 10.26 15.72
C THR A 816 -33.42 11.29 16.82
N PHE A 817 -32.17 11.76 16.89
CA PHE A 817 -31.78 12.82 17.79
C PHE A 817 -30.66 13.68 17.21
N ALA A 818 -30.50 14.90 17.76
CA ALA A 818 -29.38 15.80 17.55
C ALA A 818 -28.92 16.32 18.92
N GLY A 819 -27.63 16.41 19.13
CA GLY A 819 -27.02 16.80 20.40
C GLY A 819 -27.30 15.79 21.51
N SER A 820 -28.42 15.88 22.23
CA SER A 820 -28.74 14.93 23.31
C SER A 820 -30.21 14.52 23.32
N ARG A 821 -30.50 13.30 23.80
CA ARG A 821 -31.83 12.75 23.94
C ARG A 821 -31.90 11.70 25.04
N SER A 822 -32.99 11.74 25.83
CA SER A 822 -33.31 10.69 26.80
C SER A 822 -34.52 9.88 26.31
N ILE A 823 -34.48 8.57 26.50
CA ILE A 823 -35.58 7.66 26.18
C ILE A 823 -35.93 6.82 27.40
N ASP A 824 -37.21 6.51 27.54
CA ASP A 824 -37.70 5.53 28.53
C ASP A 824 -37.48 4.12 28.02
N VAL A 825 -36.87 3.27 28.80
CA VAL A 825 -36.61 1.85 28.52
C VAL A 825 -37.15 0.94 29.62
N SER A 826 -38.00 1.46 30.50
CA SER A 826 -38.57 0.73 31.62
C SER A 826 -39.52 -0.43 31.22
N ASP A 827 -40.01 -0.38 30.01
CA ASP A 827 -40.85 -1.43 29.40
C ASP A 827 -40.05 -2.54 28.69
N LEU A 828 -38.72 -2.34 28.55
CA LEU A 828 -37.85 -3.38 27.97
C LEU A 828 -37.43 -4.40 29.03
N SER A 829 -37.45 -5.67 28.65
CA SER A 829 -37.03 -6.78 29.51
C SER A 829 -35.56 -6.64 29.90
N SER A 830 -35.21 -7.03 31.15
CA SER A 830 -33.80 -7.13 31.52
C SER A 830 -33.01 -8.02 30.57
N GLY A 831 -31.89 -7.53 30.06
CA GLY A 831 -31.11 -8.23 29.05
C GLY A 831 -30.06 -7.40 28.35
N VAL A 832 -29.43 -8.00 27.34
CA VAL A 832 -28.46 -7.35 26.47
C VAL A 832 -29.15 -6.84 25.22
N TYR A 833 -28.86 -5.60 24.87
CA TYR A 833 -29.34 -4.91 23.68
C TYR A 833 -28.16 -4.34 22.89
N PHE A 834 -28.34 -4.21 21.59
CA PHE A 834 -27.39 -3.54 20.72
C PHE A 834 -28.04 -2.27 20.16
N VAL A 835 -27.35 -1.16 20.35
CA VAL A 835 -27.76 0.14 19.84
C VAL A 835 -26.97 0.45 18.59
N LYS A 836 -27.63 0.43 17.43
CA LYS A 836 -27.06 0.87 16.16
C LYS A 836 -27.38 2.35 15.97
N ILE A 837 -26.36 3.12 15.71
CA ILE A 837 -26.44 4.57 15.50
C ILE A 837 -26.06 4.82 14.04
N LEU A 838 -26.98 5.39 13.29
CA LEU A 838 -26.86 5.65 11.87
C LEU A 838 -26.70 7.16 11.68
N GLY A 839 -25.53 7.58 11.31
CA GLY A 839 -25.16 8.90 10.82
C GLY A 839 -24.45 8.71 9.48
N ASN A 840 -23.42 9.48 9.21
CA ASN A 840 -22.53 9.27 8.04
C ASN A 840 -21.72 7.96 8.19
N THR A 841 -21.59 7.46 9.41
CA THR A 841 -21.07 6.13 9.72
C THR A 841 -22.04 5.38 10.60
N MET A 842 -22.02 4.04 10.54
CA MET A 842 -22.78 3.21 11.47
C MET A 842 -21.90 2.83 12.67
N GLN A 843 -22.37 3.15 13.88
CA GLN A 843 -21.74 2.70 15.12
C GLN A 843 -22.67 1.71 15.82
N THR A 844 -22.09 0.72 16.49
CA THR A 844 -22.85 -0.22 17.32
C THR A 844 -22.29 -0.27 18.72
N GLN A 845 -23.14 -0.05 19.72
CA GLN A 845 -22.78 -0.12 21.14
C GLN A 845 -23.64 -1.13 21.88
N LYS A 846 -23.02 -1.91 22.75
CA LYS A 846 -23.71 -2.87 23.63
C LYS A 846 -24.24 -2.15 24.86
N VAL A 847 -25.54 -2.34 25.16
CA VAL A 847 -26.22 -1.77 26.33
C VAL A 847 -26.88 -2.89 27.14
N VAL A 848 -26.80 -2.81 28.46
CA VAL A 848 -27.45 -3.73 29.38
C VAL A 848 -28.61 -3.03 30.08
N ILE A 849 -29.81 -3.60 30.03
CA ILE A 849 -31.00 -3.16 30.74
C ILE A 849 -31.22 -4.10 31.93
N LYS A 850 -31.41 -3.55 33.15
CA LYS A 850 -31.57 -4.25 34.44
C LYS A 850 -32.97 -4.12 35.00
#